data_0a8f9378ca920922a95d11aa2ef53d95
#
_entry.id   0a8f9378ca920922a95d11aa2ef53d95
#
_cell.length_a   1.000
_cell.length_b   1.000
_cell.length_c   1.000
_cell.angle_alpha   90.00
_cell.angle_beta   90.00
_cell.angle_gamma   90.00
#
_symmetry.space_group_name_H-M   'P 1'
#
loop_
_entity.id
_entity.type
_entity.pdbx_description
1 polymer ?
#
loop_
_entity_poly.entity_id
_entity_poly.type
_entity_poly.pdbx_seq_one_letter_code
_entity_poly.pdbx_strand_id
1 'polypeptide(L)'
;MVQERIYNYFERNPQLHVLFIFDRMDIIQTELGEVKEWADGYIYKVFDGAWFNTKYAIENTWKDKRIVLLFPVETYPHSEEQQLQFPLLDMLKANMEYKEDDYASFMQQYNLPERFRSFIKKNIAEIMSSKIHNILNGHIDSSTFSEDLVCRAFISNYLGEKKLLDWETIIVKMVVLDVTSEGKKHADFWHKLSKNVDASKAINDKLTKLFGVSYNLNLPQKMKCVAECMKYNCITQLLDAMPGDSYKQYKISNSVILDQVNKIYEWGTHDRMLSEKFIQSMRILSSDIKEEEIINIYGIDANYFYFTEALCWPILKEILEKKLMADPEDVNDRMRELALKLPVDSYIQIVIRFIGQSALFYMQIRGLGTLKLNSTKEYVNKYITEFYQVDMFYRRTLEAYHELLTKENPIELVLNAAKRQLDLEYAKIANLLNLEWLTCVEEKGTWFTETGLKHQEDFYANESDPNVKQVVIISDALRYEVAMELMQRLAKEKHMATIEAYQAMLPTETKFCKPSLLPHHSLELFGTDMAVDGVVLTTTEQRTAHLNKYRDGGICVRYEDVMNGDQTSTRELFKRPLVYIFHETIDEASHSQSPFEVISACRKAIDQLAVLIKRLHASWNVTNVLLTADHGFLYNDMKFEDKDKHSITDISVEKKTDTISLTAQLKSRVSSNSHSKRFLP
;
A
#
# COMPACT_ATOMS: atom_id res chain seq x y z
N MET A 1 45.13 22.85 -35.02
CA MET A 1 44.86 24.05 -34.17
C MET A 1 43.87 24.98 -34.86
N VAL A 2 43.01 25.70 -34.10
CA VAL A 2 42.01 26.64 -34.67
C VAL A 2 42.68 27.70 -35.57
N GLN A 3 43.82 28.22 -35.15
CA GLN A 3 44.58 29.20 -35.97
C GLN A 3 44.91 28.72 -37.39
N GLU A 4 45.34 27.48 -37.58
CA GLU A 4 45.63 26.93 -38.90
C GLU A 4 44.35 26.80 -39.74
N ARG A 5 43.24 26.44 -39.10
CA ARG A 5 41.94 26.38 -39.79
C ARG A 5 41.48 27.76 -40.21
N ILE A 6 41.71 28.79 -39.41
CA ILE A 6 41.45 30.19 -39.74
C ILE A 6 42.28 30.64 -40.93
N TYR A 7 43.57 30.34 -40.97
CA TYR A 7 44.43 30.65 -42.09
C TYR A 7 43.91 29.97 -43.37
N ASN A 8 43.51 28.70 -43.31
CA ASN A 8 42.90 27.95 -44.41
C ASN A 8 41.59 28.58 -44.94
N TYR A 9 40.80 29.21 -44.06
CA TYR A 9 39.60 29.97 -44.43
C TYR A 9 39.96 31.16 -45.34
N PHE A 10 40.95 31.92 -44.96
CA PHE A 10 41.42 33.08 -45.74
C PHE A 10 42.12 32.65 -47.03
N GLU A 11 42.84 31.55 -47.04
CA GLU A 11 43.49 31.04 -48.24
C GLU A 11 42.46 30.56 -49.27
N ARG A 12 41.43 29.90 -48.83
CA ARG A 12 40.33 29.43 -49.68
C ARG A 12 39.43 30.56 -50.19
N ASN A 13 39.43 31.69 -49.50
CA ASN A 13 38.63 32.87 -49.81
C ASN A 13 39.49 34.12 -49.89
N PRO A 14 40.26 34.34 -50.97
CA PRO A 14 41.22 35.45 -51.08
C PRO A 14 40.59 36.85 -50.96
N GLN A 15 39.27 36.95 -51.28
CA GLN A 15 38.51 38.20 -51.15
C GLN A 15 38.04 38.49 -49.73
N LEU A 16 38.16 37.53 -48.80
CA LEU A 16 37.70 37.66 -47.43
C LEU A 16 38.57 38.66 -46.67
N HIS A 17 37.96 39.70 -46.12
CA HIS A 17 38.59 40.71 -45.34
C HIS A 17 38.41 40.45 -43.84
N VAL A 18 37.17 40.11 -43.39
CA VAL A 18 36.84 39.87 -42.01
C VAL A 18 36.26 38.45 -41.84
N LEU A 19 36.79 37.67 -40.92
CA LEU A 19 36.21 36.41 -40.47
C LEU A 19 35.54 36.63 -39.14
N PHE A 20 34.20 36.56 -39.10
CA PHE A 20 33.40 36.66 -37.89
C PHE A 20 33.37 35.32 -37.18
N ILE A 21 33.73 35.28 -35.90
CA ILE A 21 33.68 34.09 -35.07
C ILE A 21 32.68 34.34 -33.96
N PHE A 22 31.57 33.62 -33.96
CA PHE A 22 30.62 33.62 -32.82
C PHE A 22 30.95 32.43 -31.95
N ASP A 23 31.65 32.67 -30.81
CA ASP A 23 32.10 31.61 -29.89
C ASP A 23 31.00 31.17 -28.98
N ARG A 24 30.19 30.23 -29.44
CA ARG A 24 28.99 29.75 -28.76
C ARG A 24 29.27 28.98 -27.47
N MET A 25 30.49 28.50 -27.25
CA MET A 25 30.87 27.63 -26.15
C MET A 25 32.09 28.13 -25.36
N ASP A 26 32.58 29.31 -25.65
CA ASP A 26 33.76 29.90 -25.02
C ASP A 26 35.06 29.07 -25.21
N ILE A 27 35.09 28.25 -26.26
CA ILE A 27 36.20 27.34 -26.56
C ILE A 27 37.19 27.99 -27.47
N ILE A 28 36.70 28.66 -28.52
CA ILE A 28 37.56 29.28 -29.55
C ILE A 28 38.35 30.43 -28.94
N GLN A 29 37.75 31.21 -28.06
CA GLN A 29 38.44 32.27 -27.34
C GLN A 29 39.59 31.73 -26.46
N THR A 30 39.38 30.60 -25.78
CA THR A 30 40.41 29.96 -24.96
C THR A 30 41.55 29.45 -25.83
N GLU A 31 41.27 28.73 -26.93
CA GLU A 31 42.33 28.24 -27.86
C GLU A 31 43.09 29.36 -28.55
N LEU A 32 42.38 30.42 -28.98
CA LEU A 32 43.02 31.55 -29.63
C LEU A 32 43.75 32.48 -28.64
N GLY A 33 43.38 32.49 -27.37
CA GLY A 33 44.09 33.21 -26.32
C GLY A 33 45.47 32.64 -26.01
N GLU A 34 45.70 31.37 -26.29
CA GLU A 34 47.02 30.71 -26.16
C GLU A 34 47.97 31.00 -27.35
N VAL A 35 47.44 31.58 -28.43
CA VAL A 35 48.23 31.93 -29.63
C VAL A 35 49.14 33.09 -29.34
N LYS A 36 50.45 32.84 -29.28
CA LYS A 36 51.45 33.88 -28.97
C LYS A 36 51.68 34.90 -30.08
N GLU A 37 51.57 34.48 -31.36
CA GLU A 37 51.82 35.32 -32.48
C GLU A 37 50.89 35.01 -33.66
N TRP A 38 50.37 36.02 -34.34
CA TRP A 38 49.67 35.95 -35.59
C TRP A 38 50.58 36.29 -36.76
N ALA A 39 50.40 35.67 -37.92
CA ALA A 39 51.19 35.95 -39.09
C ALA A 39 51.06 37.42 -39.54
N ASP A 40 52.09 37.95 -40.14
CA ASP A 40 52.06 39.30 -40.70
C ASP A 40 50.86 39.48 -41.63
N GLY A 41 50.15 40.57 -41.46
CA GLY A 41 48.95 40.84 -42.27
C GLY A 41 47.63 40.38 -41.60
N TYR A 42 47.66 39.68 -40.49
CA TYR A 42 46.47 39.29 -39.71
C TYR A 42 46.27 40.12 -38.44
N ILE A 43 45.02 40.35 -38.08
CA ILE A 43 44.62 40.96 -36.81
C ILE A 43 43.62 40.04 -36.17
N TYR A 44 43.86 39.67 -34.90
CA TYR A 44 42.92 39.01 -34.03
C TYR A 44 42.37 40.00 -33.00
N LYS A 45 41.06 40.15 -32.89
CA LYS A 45 40.38 41.03 -31.97
C LYS A 45 39.21 40.30 -31.34
N VAL A 46 39.21 40.28 -30.01
CA VAL A 46 37.99 39.91 -29.23
C VAL A 46 37.12 41.16 -29.16
N PHE A 47 35.86 41.02 -29.48
CA PHE A 47 34.89 42.13 -29.45
C PHE A 47 34.65 42.58 -27.98
N ASP A 48 34.79 43.89 -27.75
CA ASP A 48 34.74 44.54 -26.43
C ASP A 48 33.47 45.38 -26.19
N GLY A 49 32.43 45.19 -27.05
CA GLY A 49 31.19 45.98 -26.96
C GLY A 49 31.22 47.34 -27.70
N ALA A 50 32.37 47.78 -28.24
CA ALA A 50 32.51 49.07 -28.91
C ALA A 50 32.17 48.98 -30.41
N TRP A 51 30.90 48.91 -30.76
CA TRP A 51 30.39 48.70 -32.15
C TRP A 51 30.94 49.69 -33.18
N PHE A 52 30.86 51.00 -32.85
CA PHE A 52 31.29 52.04 -33.77
C PHE A 52 32.79 52.02 -33.97
N ASN A 53 33.58 51.90 -32.89
CA ASN A 53 35.05 51.86 -32.97
C ASN A 53 35.52 50.63 -33.75
N THR A 54 34.86 49.47 -33.55
CA THR A 54 35.18 48.23 -34.29
C THR A 54 34.89 48.40 -35.79
N LYS A 55 33.73 48.95 -36.16
CA LYS A 55 33.38 49.23 -37.54
C LYS A 55 34.35 50.20 -38.19
N TYR A 56 34.66 51.31 -37.50
CA TYR A 56 35.60 52.28 -38.00
C TYR A 56 37.02 51.71 -38.19
N ALA A 57 37.47 50.89 -37.24
CA ALA A 57 38.78 50.24 -37.36
C ALA A 57 38.85 49.29 -38.55
N ILE A 58 37.82 48.47 -38.81
CA ILE A 58 37.75 47.55 -39.94
C ILE A 58 37.80 48.34 -41.26
N GLU A 59 37.04 49.42 -41.40
CA GLU A 59 36.94 50.21 -42.63
C GLU A 59 38.14 51.09 -42.92
N ASN A 60 38.86 51.52 -41.87
CA ASN A 60 39.94 52.52 -41.99
C ASN A 60 41.29 52.01 -41.51
N THR A 61 41.41 51.64 -40.20
CA THR A 61 42.71 51.33 -39.59
C THR A 61 43.29 49.99 -40.01
N TRP A 62 42.39 48.99 -40.23
CA TRP A 62 42.75 47.60 -40.56
C TRP A 62 42.44 47.25 -42.03
N LYS A 63 42.23 48.25 -42.87
CA LYS A 63 41.76 48.13 -44.23
C LYS A 63 42.55 47.13 -45.09
N ASP A 64 43.86 47.06 -44.88
CA ASP A 64 44.77 46.22 -45.66
C ASP A 64 45.19 44.93 -44.93
N LYS A 65 44.45 44.57 -43.82
CA LYS A 65 44.70 43.41 -42.99
C LYS A 65 43.58 42.39 -43.10
N ARG A 66 43.88 41.12 -42.87
CA ARG A 66 42.90 40.06 -42.67
C ARG A 66 42.49 40.04 -41.21
N ILE A 67 41.22 40.19 -40.92
CA ILE A 67 40.70 40.40 -39.56
C ILE A 67 39.98 39.17 -39.08
N VAL A 68 40.37 38.68 -37.94
CA VAL A 68 39.66 37.64 -37.17
C VAL A 68 38.95 38.33 -36.02
N LEU A 69 37.62 38.46 -36.12
CA LEU A 69 36.83 39.16 -35.11
C LEU A 69 35.99 38.13 -34.35
N LEU A 70 36.34 37.94 -33.06
CA LEU A 70 35.67 36.99 -32.20
C LEU A 70 34.65 37.70 -31.30
N PHE A 71 33.43 37.17 -31.26
CA PHE A 71 32.35 37.60 -30.36
C PHE A 71 32.17 36.55 -29.27
N PRO A 72 32.43 36.92 -27.99
CA PRO A 72 32.11 36.07 -26.83
C PRO A 72 30.60 35.78 -26.73
N VAL A 73 30.22 34.71 -26.00
CA VAL A 73 28.82 34.24 -25.80
C VAL A 73 27.86 35.39 -25.44
N GLU A 74 28.33 36.37 -24.69
CA GLU A 74 27.49 37.48 -24.21
C GLU A 74 27.22 38.56 -25.26
N THR A 75 27.97 38.57 -26.37
CA THR A 75 27.98 39.67 -27.32
C THR A 75 27.44 39.33 -28.72
N TYR A 76 27.21 38.07 -29.01
CA TYR A 76 26.67 37.67 -30.34
C TYR A 76 25.11 37.52 -30.31
N PRO A 77 24.46 37.64 -31.49
CA PRO A 77 23.01 37.54 -31.56
C PRO A 77 22.52 36.10 -31.41
N HIS A 78 21.69 35.85 -30.41
CA HIS A 78 21.15 34.51 -30.04
C HIS A 78 19.80 34.17 -30.73
N SER A 79 19.10 35.16 -31.32
CA SER A 79 17.81 34.97 -32.00
C SER A 79 17.81 35.58 -33.39
N GLU A 80 16.86 35.15 -34.25
CA GLU A 80 16.67 35.74 -35.58
C GLU A 80 16.40 37.26 -35.53
N GLU A 81 15.64 37.71 -34.50
CA GLU A 81 15.36 39.12 -34.32
C GLU A 81 16.63 39.92 -33.96
N GLN A 82 17.47 39.38 -33.05
CA GLN A 82 18.74 39.97 -32.70
C GLN A 82 19.74 39.94 -33.89
N GLN A 83 19.69 38.92 -34.75
CA GLN A 83 20.48 38.85 -35.96
C GLN A 83 20.12 39.94 -36.96
N LEU A 84 18.84 40.28 -37.09
CA LEU A 84 18.36 41.36 -37.95
C LEU A 84 18.77 42.75 -37.45
N GLN A 85 18.91 42.89 -36.12
CA GLN A 85 19.32 44.15 -35.46
C GLN A 85 20.84 44.22 -35.21
N PHE A 86 21.62 43.25 -35.67
CA PHE A 86 23.05 43.17 -35.43
C PHE A 86 23.78 44.36 -36.03
N PRO A 87 24.50 45.20 -35.26
CA PRO A 87 25.06 46.43 -35.77
C PRO A 87 26.13 46.32 -36.87
N LEU A 88 26.74 45.12 -37.00
CA LEU A 88 27.70 44.81 -38.08
C LEU A 88 27.12 43.86 -39.14
N LEU A 89 25.79 43.82 -39.30
CA LEU A 89 25.12 42.90 -40.21
C LEU A 89 25.54 43.12 -41.67
N ASP A 90 25.76 44.36 -42.09
CA ASP A 90 26.25 44.73 -43.41
C ASP A 90 27.66 44.14 -43.66
N MET A 91 28.54 44.24 -42.71
CA MET A 91 29.88 43.64 -42.79
C MET A 91 29.86 42.12 -42.74
N LEU A 92 29.01 41.54 -41.89
CA LEU A 92 28.82 40.08 -41.84
C LEU A 92 28.31 39.52 -43.18
N LYS A 93 27.38 40.24 -43.82
CA LYS A 93 26.86 39.85 -45.15
C LYS A 93 27.89 40.04 -46.30
N ALA A 94 28.81 40.99 -46.16
CA ALA A 94 29.90 41.24 -47.12
C ALA A 94 31.12 40.31 -46.91
N ASN A 95 31.16 39.60 -45.77
CA ASN A 95 32.28 38.77 -45.37
C ASN A 95 31.73 37.36 -44.97
N MET A 96 32.46 36.60 -44.14
CA MET A 96 32.08 35.23 -43.78
C MET A 96 32.04 35.04 -42.25
N GLU A 97 31.12 34.24 -41.79
CA GLU A 97 31.11 33.65 -40.44
C GLU A 97 31.97 32.39 -40.45
N TYR A 98 32.85 32.27 -39.45
CA TYR A 98 33.59 31.04 -39.21
C TYR A 98 32.59 29.97 -38.72
N LYS A 99 32.38 28.97 -39.52
CA LYS A 99 31.58 27.82 -39.18
C LYS A 99 32.51 26.68 -38.83
N GLU A 100 32.79 26.53 -37.60
CA GLU A 100 33.34 25.28 -37.09
C GLU A 100 32.26 24.21 -37.22
N ASP A 101 32.69 23.02 -37.64
CA ASP A 101 31.78 21.87 -37.58
C ASP A 101 31.47 21.64 -36.08
N ASP A 102 30.28 22.04 -35.61
CA ASP A 102 29.83 21.94 -34.22
C ASP A 102 30.13 20.58 -33.58
N TYR A 103 30.13 19.51 -34.42
CA TYR A 103 30.45 18.16 -33.97
C TYR A 103 31.95 17.98 -33.62
N ALA A 104 32.86 18.67 -34.33
CA ALA A 104 34.30 18.57 -34.06
C ALA A 104 34.66 19.22 -32.74
N SER A 105 34.09 20.39 -32.49
CA SER A 105 34.23 21.11 -31.20
C SER A 105 33.68 20.31 -30.04
N PHE A 106 32.48 19.72 -30.22
CA PHE A 106 31.87 18.85 -29.21
C PHE A 106 32.74 17.61 -28.91
N MET A 107 33.25 16.95 -29.93
CA MET A 107 34.14 15.79 -29.76
C MET A 107 35.42 16.15 -29.02
N GLN A 108 36.00 17.31 -29.30
CA GLN A 108 37.22 17.78 -28.68
C GLN A 108 36.96 18.15 -27.21
N GLN A 109 35.87 18.88 -26.90
CA GLN A 109 35.51 19.32 -25.56
C GLN A 109 35.41 18.12 -24.59
N TYR A 110 34.82 17.03 -25.02
CA TYR A 110 34.63 15.83 -24.19
C TYR A 110 35.66 14.73 -24.44
N ASN A 111 36.73 15.02 -25.24
CA ASN A 111 37.75 14.07 -25.61
C ASN A 111 37.19 12.72 -26.12
N LEU A 112 36.23 12.80 -27.06
CA LEU A 112 35.49 11.63 -27.53
C LEU A 112 36.26 10.89 -28.63
N PRO A 113 36.24 9.54 -28.63
CA PRO A 113 36.87 8.72 -29.68
C PRO A 113 36.28 8.93 -31.07
N GLU A 114 37.12 8.83 -32.09
CA GLU A 114 36.79 9.04 -33.49
C GLU A 114 35.62 8.15 -33.99
N ARG A 115 35.45 6.96 -33.41
CA ARG A 115 34.34 6.05 -33.72
C ARG A 115 32.96 6.68 -33.58
N PHE A 116 32.79 7.72 -32.77
CA PHE A 116 31.52 8.42 -32.55
C PHE A 116 31.26 9.57 -33.53
N ARG A 117 32.25 9.92 -34.37
CA ARG A 117 32.17 11.05 -35.33
C ARG A 117 30.91 11.04 -36.16
N SER A 118 30.60 9.90 -36.78
CA SER A 118 29.45 9.78 -37.69
C SER A 118 28.12 10.01 -36.99
N PHE A 119 27.97 9.43 -35.80
CA PHE A 119 26.78 9.59 -34.94
C PHE A 119 26.63 11.03 -34.45
N ILE A 120 27.71 11.62 -33.95
CA ILE A 120 27.68 12.99 -33.41
C ILE A 120 27.41 13.97 -34.54
N LYS A 121 28.08 13.86 -35.69
CA LYS A 121 27.87 14.72 -36.84
C LYS A 121 26.42 14.72 -37.30
N LYS A 122 25.76 13.55 -37.31
CA LYS A 122 24.37 13.39 -37.70
C LYS A 122 23.39 14.04 -36.69
N ASN A 123 23.71 14.00 -35.42
CA ASN A 123 22.81 14.39 -34.33
C ASN A 123 23.19 15.70 -33.65
N ILE A 124 24.26 16.40 -34.07
CA ILE A 124 24.85 17.52 -33.37
C ILE A 124 23.86 18.65 -33.09
N ALA A 125 23.02 18.99 -34.06
CA ALA A 125 22.04 20.07 -33.89
C ALA A 125 21.06 19.80 -32.73
N GLU A 126 20.70 18.54 -32.53
CA GLU A 126 19.80 18.13 -31.44
C GLU A 126 20.58 18.01 -30.12
N ILE A 127 21.79 17.44 -30.13
CA ILE A 127 22.67 17.33 -28.97
C ILE A 127 22.94 18.71 -28.36
N MET A 128 23.19 19.72 -29.21
CA MET A 128 23.48 21.09 -28.81
C MET A 128 22.26 21.90 -28.43
N SER A 129 21.06 21.39 -28.59
CA SER A 129 19.87 22.07 -28.09
C SER A 129 19.92 22.20 -26.56
N SER A 130 19.53 23.36 -26.02
CA SER A 130 19.61 23.66 -24.58
C SER A 130 18.96 22.60 -23.70
N LYS A 131 17.88 21.97 -24.18
CA LYS A 131 17.15 20.93 -23.44
C LYS A 131 17.95 19.64 -23.33
N ILE A 132 18.50 19.17 -24.45
CA ILE A 132 19.30 17.92 -24.48
C ILE A 132 20.62 18.14 -23.78
N HIS A 133 21.27 19.27 -24.02
CA HIS A 133 22.51 19.60 -23.34
C HIS A 133 22.36 19.60 -21.81
N ASN A 134 21.28 20.16 -21.28
CA ASN A 134 20.99 20.13 -19.84
C ASN A 134 20.73 18.72 -19.31
N ILE A 135 20.09 17.84 -20.09
CA ILE A 135 19.86 16.43 -19.71
C ILE A 135 21.18 15.65 -19.69
N LEU A 136 22.08 15.93 -20.63
CA LEU A 136 23.38 15.27 -20.76
C LEU A 136 24.44 15.83 -19.82
N ASN A 137 24.24 17.04 -19.29
CA ASN A 137 25.21 17.70 -18.41
C ASN A 137 25.50 16.85 -17.16
N GLY A 138 26.78 16.63 -16.89
CA GLY A 138 27.26 15.76 -15.81
C GLY A 138 27.22 14.26 -16.10
N HIS A 139 26.75 13.84 -17.29
CA HIS A 139 26.71 12.44 -17.74
C HIS A 139 27.68 12.13 -18.88
N ILE A 140 28.30 13.17 -19.51
CA ILE A 140 29.21 13.00 -20.63
C ILE A 140 30.66 13.24 -20.20
N ASP A 141 31.48 12.22 -20.37
CA ASP A 141 32.93 12.28 -20.40
C ASP A 141 33.46 11.23 -21.38
N SER A 142 34.77 11.17 -21.57
CA SER A 142 35.40 10.23 -22.52
C SER A 142 35.15 8.74 -22.18
N SER A 143 34.80 8.41 -20.94
CA SER A 143 34.56 7.05 -20.46
C SER A 143 33.09 6.66 -20.45
N THR A 144 32.20 7.62 -20.24
CA THR A 144 30.74 7.39 -20.09
C THR A 144 29.96 7.61 -21.37
N PHE A 145 30.52 8.33 -22.36
CA PHE A 145 29.84 8.61 -23.61
C PHE A 145 29.50 7.34 -24.39
N SER A 146 28.24 7.22 -24.76
CA SER A 146 27.74 6.18 -25.66
C SER A 146 26.59 6.71 -26.52
N GLU A 147 26.38 6.10 -27.68
CA GLU A 147 25.22 6.39 -28.53
C GLU A 147 23.91 6.11 -27.78
N ASP A 148 23.91 5.06 -26.94
CA ASP A 148 22.78 4.71 -26.06
C ASP A 148 22.43 5.84 -25.09
N LEU A 149 23.43 6.42 -24.44
CA LEU A 149 23.23 7.52 -23.49
C LEU A 149 22.58 8.73 -24.18
N VAL A 150 23.07 9.10 -25.37
CA VAL A 150 22.52 10.22 -26.14
C VAL A 150 21.10 9.92 -26.63
N CYS A 151 20.84 8.72 -27.13
CA CYS A 151 19.50 8.31 -27.54
C CYS A 151 18.51 8.31 -26.37
N ARG A 152 18.92 7.86 -25.19
CA ARG A 152 18.09 7.98 -23.97
C ARG A 152 17.79 9.43 -23.62
N ALA A 153 18.75 10.34 -23.79
CA ALA A 153 18.52 11.76 -23.55
C ALA A 153 17.49 12.35 -24.53
N PHE A 154 17.56 11.98 -25.83
CA PHE A 154 16.56 12.37 -26.81
C PHE A 154 15.16 11.89 -26.39
N ILE A 155 15.04 10.59 -26.08
CA ILE A 155 13.76 9.99 -25.72
C ILE A 155 13.22 10.61 -24.41
N SER A 156 14.10 10.86 -23.43
CA SER A 156 13.73 11.56 -22.17
C SER A 156 13.13 12.94 -22.46
N ASN A 157 13.77 13.72 -23.32
CA ASN A 157 13.25 15.03 -23.74
C ASN A 157 11.92 14.91 -24.50
N TYR A 158 11.75 13.90 -25.37
CA TYR A 158 10.49 13.68 -26.08
C TYR A 158 9.35 13.31 -25.14
N LEU A 159 9.64 12.59 -24.04
CA LEU A 159 8.71 12.32 -22.94
C LEU A 159 8.43 13.55 -22.05
N GLY A 160 9.13 14.67 -22.30
CA GLY A 160 8.97 15.92 -21.53
C GLY A 160 9.76 15.98 -20.25
N GLU A 161 10.73 15.10 -20.07
CA GLU A 161 11.57 15.04 -18.89
C GLU A 161 12.78 15.97 -18.98
N LYS A 162 13.21 16.45 -17.82
CA LYS A 162 14.39 17.32 -17.69
C LYS A 162 15.64 16.56 -17.19
N LYS A 163 15.50 15.27 -16.90
CA LYS A 163 16.55 14.38 -16.41
C LYS A 163 16.73 13.21 -17.38
N LEU A 164 17.93 12.66 -17.39
CA LEU A 164 18.21 11.43 -18.11
C LEU A 164 17.48 10.26 -17.46
N LEU A 165 16.66 9.56 -18.22
CA LEU A 165 15.94 8.38 -17.77
C LEU A 165 16.74 7.10 -18.08
N ASP A 166 16.55 6.07 -17.27
CA ASP A 166 16.92 4.69 -17.59
C ASP A 166 15.91 4.04 -18.55
N TRP A 167 16.26 2.88 -19.10
CA TRP A 167 15.40 2.18 -20.04
C TRP A 167 14.09 1.69 -19.42
N GLU A 168 14.14 1.28 -18.18
CA GLU A 168 12.99 0.79 -17.42
C GLU A 168 11.92 1.89 -17.31
N THR A 169 12.33 3.06 -16.88
CA THR A 169 11.48 4.26 -16.80
C THR A 169 10.96 4.71 -18.15
N ILE A 170 11.79 4.69 -19.20
CA ILE A 170 11.39 5.04 -20.56
C ILE A 170 10.27 4.11 -21.04
N ILE A 171 10.43 2.80 -20.90
CA ILE A 171 9.45 1.81 -21.37
C ILE A 171 8.12 1.99 -20.63
N VAL A 172 8.13 2.12 -19.31
CA VAL A 172 6.91 2.34 -18.50
C VAL A 172 6.21 3.64 -18.92
N LYS A 173 6.96 4.73 -19.11
CA LYS A 173 6.38 6.01 -19.55
C LYS A 173 5.82 5.94 -20.98
N MET A 174 6.43 5.18 -21.88
CA MET A 174 5.89 4.94 -23.22
C MET A 174 4.57 4.16 -23.18
N VAL A 175 4.46 3.14 -22.33
CA VAL A 175 3.22 2.38 -22.10
C VAL A 175 2.12 3.28 -21.57
N VAL A 176 2.43 4.11 -20.59
CA VAL A 176 1.46 5.06 -19.99
C VAL A 176 1.05 6.13 -21.00
N LEU A 177 2.00 6.68 -21.75
CA LEU A 177 1.75 7.70 -22.74
C LEU A 177 0.83 7.22 -23.86
N ASP A 178 0.97 5.97 -24.29
CA ASP A 178 0.22 5.40 -25.41
C ASP A 178 -1.31 5.29 -25.15
N VAL A 179 -1.72 5.31 -23.87
CA VAL A 179 -3.14 5.22 -23.46
C VAL A 179 -3.66 6.54 -22.89
N THR A 180 -2.86 7.19 -22.03
CA THR A 180 -3.36 8.31 -21.20
C THR A 180 -3.27 9.67 -21.87
N SER A 181 -2.51 9.77 -22.96
CA SER A 181 -2.26 11.04 -23.65
C SER A 181 -3.06 11.12 -24.94
N GLU A 182 -4.34 11.41 -24.86
CA GLU A 182 -5.08 11.87 -26.02
C GLU A 182 -4.64 13.30 -26.37
N GLY A 183 -4.25 13.55 -27.64
CA GLY A 183 -3.96 14.88 -28.15
C GLY A 183 -2.49 15.17 -28.45
N LYS A 184 -2.12 16.46 -28.35
CA LYS A 184 -0.87 17.01 -28.89
C LYS A 184 0.40 16.35 -28.34
N LYS A 185 0.46 16.03 -27.05
CA LYS A 185 1.65 15.42 -26.44
C LYS A 185 1.96 14.01 -26.96
N HIS A 186 0.93 13.20 -27.12
CA HIS A 186 1.04 11.85 -27.69
C HIS A 186 1.54 11.91 -29.14
N ALA A 187 0.87 12.72 -29.97
CA ALA A 187 1.25 12.91 -31.37
C ALA A 187 2.68 13.46 -31.52
N ASP A 188 3.04 14.45 -30.70
CA ASP A 188 4.37 15.07 -30.70
C ASP A 188 5.49 14.07 -30.34
N PHE A 189 5.28 13.21 -29.36
CA PHE A 189 6.26 12.19 -28.97
C PHE A 189 6.56 11.22 -30.13
N TRP A 190 5.51 10.58 -30.66
CA TRP A 190 5.67 9.59 -31.72
C TRP A 190 6.21 10.22 -33.03
N HIS A 191 5.83 11.46 -33.30
CA HIS A 191 6.35 12.21 -34.44
C HIS A 191 7.85 12.52 -34.29
N LYS A 192 8.31 12.98 -33.11
CA LYS A 192 9.72 13.23 -32.86
C LYS A 192 10.53 11.94 -32.91
N LEU A 193 10.01 10.88 -32.27
CA LEU A 193 10.67 9.57 -32.29
C LEU A 193 10.80 9.03 -33.71
N SER A 194 9.77 9.14 -34.54
CA SER A 194 9.83 8.68 -35.95
C SER A 194 10.79 9.47 -36.84
N LYS A 195 11.04 10.74 -36.50
CA LYS A 195 12.01 11.59 -37.20
C LYS A 195 13.46 11.33 -36.83
N ASN A 196 13.72 10.97 -35.56
CA ASN A 196 15.07 10.66 -35.10
C ASN A 196 15.35 9.16 -35.28
N VAL A 197 16.02 8.81 -36.38
CA VAL A 197 16.31 7.42 -36.75
C VAL A 197 17.16 6.69 -35.71
N ASP A 198 18.11 7.38 -35.08
CA ASP A 198 19.01 6.75 -34.13
C ASP A 198 18.29 6.50 -32.79
N ALA A 199 17.49 7.45 -32.27
CA ALA A 199 16.65 7.24 -31.12
C ALA A 199 15.60 6.15 -31.34
N SER A 200 14.97 6.14 -32.54
CA SER A 200 14.00 5.13 -32.94
C SER A 200 14.65 3.74 -33.02
N LYS A 201 15.85 3.64 -33.55
CA LYS A 201 16.61 2.39 -33.59
C LYS A 201 16.98 1.92 -32.19
N ALA A 202 17.52 2.79 -31.33
CA ALA A 202 17.95 2.43 -29.99
C ALA A 202 16.81 1.83 -29.16
N ILE A 203 15.62 2.45 -29.18
CA ILE A 203 14.46 1.89 -28.44
C ILE A 203 13.94 0.60 -29.10
N ASN A 204 13.92 0.50 -30.43
CA ASN A 204 13.53 -0.73 -31.12
C ASN A 204 14.46 -1.90 -30.78
N ASP A 205 15.77 -1.67 -30.83
CA ASP A 205 16.77 -2.68 -30.47
C ASP A 205 16.61 -3.12 -28.99
N LYS A 206 16.36 -2.15 -28.08
CA LYS A 206 16.12 -2.45 -26.67
C LYS A 206 14.83 -3.25 -26.45
N LEU A 207 13.72 -2.84 -27.06
CA LEU A 207 12.44 -3.55 -26.94
C LEU A 207 12.52 -4.95 -27.57
N THR A 208 13.11 -5.08 -28.74
CA THR A 208 13.29 -6.38 -29.41
C THR A 208 14.17 -7.32 -28.60
N LYS A 209 15.23 -6.80 -27.98
CA LYS A 209 16.10 -7.59 -27.10
C LYS A 209 15.36 -8.10 -25.86
N LEU A 210 14.48 -7.28 -25.27
CA LEU A 210 13.77 -7.63 -24.05
C LEU A 210 12.51 -8.46 -24.31
N PHE A 211 11.74 -8.10 -25.32
CA PHE A 211 10.38 -8.63 -25.53
C PHE A 211 10.24 -9.50 -26.79
N GLY A 212 11.29 -9.55 -27.64
CA GLY A 212 11.16 -10.17 -28.97
C GLY A 212 10.27 -9.39 -29.94
N VAL A 213 9.66 -8.32 -29.49
CA VAL A 213 8.76 -7.43 -30.23
C VAL A 213 9.10 -5.96 -29.92
N SER A 214 8.61 -5.05 -30.78
CA SER A 214 8.81 -3.62 -30.61
C SER A 214 7.50 -2.84 -30.73
N TYR A 215 7.55 -1.52 -30.56
CA TYR A 215 6.41 -0.67 -30.83
C TYR A 215 6.09 -0.65 -32.32
N ASN A 216 4.83 -0.41 -32.66
CA ASN A 216 4.37 -0.38 -34.05
C ASN A 216 3.61 0.92 -34.34
N LEU A 217 4.23 1.80 -35.15
CA LEU A 217 3.65 3.10 -35.50
C LEU A 217 2.35 2.99 -36.31
N ASN A 218 2.10 1.87 -36.97
CA ASN A 218 0.91 1.64 -37.77
C ASN A 218 -0.32 1.24 -36.93
N LEU A 219 -0.12 0.88 -35.67
CA LEU A 219 -1.22 0.55 -34.75
C LEU A 219 -1.73 1.82 -34.06
N PRO A 220 -3.03 1.91 -33.74
CA PRO A 220 -3.56 2.96 -32.87
C PRO A 220 -2.82 3.00 -31.54
N GLN A 221 -2.67 1.85 -30.92
CA GLN A 221 -1.93 1.60 -29.69
C GLN A 221 -0.55 1.03 -30.03
N LYS A 222 0.46 1.87 -30.03
CA LYS A 222 1.78 1.53 -30.57
C LYS A 222 2.56 0.57 -29.68
N MET A 223 2.33 0.60 -28.36
CA MET A 223 2.98 -0.27 -27.39
C MET A 223 2.23 -1.58 -27.11
N LYS A 224 1.14 -1.86 -27.85
CA LYS A 224 0.27 -3.04 -27.65
C LYS A 224 1.06 -4.34 -27.56
N CYS A 225 1.86 -4.68 -28.57
CA CYS A 225 2.61 -5.95 -28.59
C CYS A 225 3.61 -6.08 -27.43
N VAL A 226 4.20 -4.96 -26.99
CA VAL A 226 5.12 -4.94 -25.83
C VAL A 226 4.36 -5.21 -24.55
N ALA A 227 3.20 -4.58 -24.37
CA ALA A 227 2.34 -4.79 -23.19
C ALA A 227 1.78 -6.23 -23.15
N GLU A 228 1.36 -6.77 -24.29
CA GLU A 228 0.91 -8.17 -24.40
C GLU A 228 2.02 -9.16 -24.02
N CYS A 229 3.23 -8.97 -24.56
CA CYS A 229 4.38 -9.78 -24.22
C CYS A 229 4.73 -9.68 -22.73
N MET A 230 4.73 -8.47 -22.18
CA MET A 230 4.98 -8.23 -20.76
C MET A 230 3.95 -8.96 -19.90
N LYS A 231 2.65 -8.76 -20.15
CA LYS A 231 1.57 -9.40 -19.38
C LYS A 231 1.66 -10.93 -19.42
N TYR A 232 1.81 -11.50 -20.61
CA TYR A 232 1.90 -12.94 -20.78
C TYR A 232 3.07 -13.54 -19.98
N ASN A 233 4.26 -12.93 -20.07
CA ASN A 233 5.43 -13.43 -19.35
C ASN A 233 5.36 -13.19 -17.84
N CYS A 234 4.77 -12.08 -17.40
CA CYS A 234 4.53 -11.86 -15.96
C CYS A 234 3.61 -12.94 -15.37
N ILE A 235 2.62 -13.43 -16.13
CA ILE A 235 1.71 -14.49 -15.67
C ILE A 235 2.37 -15.86 -15.75
N THR A 236 3.02 -16.18 -16.87
CA THR A 236 3.44 -17.55 -17.20
C THR A 236 4.94 -17.81 -17.02
N GLN A 237 5.69 -16.94 -16.36
CA GLN A 237 7.15 -17.03 -16.31
C GLN A 237 7.70 -18.36 -15.79
N LEU A 238 7.02 -19.01 -14.85
CA LEU A 238 7.41 -20.31 -14.26
C LEU A 238 6.78 -21.50 -14.97
N LEU A 239 6.02 -21.28 -16.04
CA LEU A 239 5.30 -22.31 -16.76
C LEU A 239 5.96 -22.59 -18.09
N ASP A 240 6.08 -23.85 -18.47
CA ASP A 240 6.49 -24.23 -19.80
C ASP A 240 5.37 -23.99 -20.80
N ALA A 241 5.72 -23.52 -22.03
CA ALA A 241 4.72 -23.24 -23.05
C ALA A 241 4.01 -24.53 -23.50
N MET A 242 2.69 -24.56 -23.32
CA MET A 242 1.85 -25.69 -23.74
C MET A 242 1.52 -25.67 -25.23
N PRO A 243 1.34 -26.81 -25.89
CA PRO A 243 1.04 -26.87 -27.33
C PRO A 243 -0.25 -26.12 -27.74
N GLY A 244 -1.23 -26.04 -26.86
CA GLY A 244 -2.52 -25.37 -27.11
C GLY A 244 -2.52 -23.88 -26.80
N ASP A 245 -1.41 -23.32 -26.34
CA ASP A 245 -1.33 -21.91 -25.95
C ASP A 245 -1.21 -21.00 -27.18
N SER A 246 -2.26 -20.22 -27.43
CA SER A 246 -2.33 -19.25 -28.53
C SER A 246 -1.36 -18.09 -28.37
N TYR A 247 -0.84 -17.85 -27.14
CA TYR A 247 0.07 -16.75 -26.82
C TYR A 247 1.53 -17.18 -26.70
N LYS A 248 1.86 -18.45 -26.99
CA LYS A 248 3.23 -18.99 -26.85
C LYS A 248 4.32 -18.23 -27.63
N GLN A 249 3.94 -17.50 -28.69
CA GLN A 249 4.87 -16.65 -29.46
C GLN A 249 5.48 -15.53 -28.62
N TYR A 250 4.84 -15.14 -27.51
CA TYR A 250 5.36 -14.14 -26.58
C TYR A 250 6.31 -14.71 -25.53
N LYS A 251 6.45 -16.05 -25.43
CA LYS A 251 7.25 -16.68 -24.37
C LYS A 251 8.73 -16.31 -24.44
N ILE A 252 9.24 -15.72 -23.38
CA ILE A 252 10.66 -15.43 -23.19
C ILE A 252 11.30 -16.63 -22.48
N SER A 253 12.20 -17.30 -23.20
CA SER A 253 12.89 -18.50 -22.68
C SER A 253 14.19 -18.19 -21.91
N ASN A 254 14.73 -16.96 -22.08
CA ASN A 254 15.96 -16.56 -21.41
C ASN A 254 15.62 -15.97 -20.01
N SER A 255 16.06 -16.65 -18.94
CA SER A 255 15.77 -16.25 -17.57
C SER A 255 16.32 -14.88 -17.19
N VAL A 256 17.48 -14.46 -17.73
CA VAL A 256 18.07 -13.13 -17.47
C VAL A 256 17.21 -12.03 -18.10
N ILE A 257 16.70 -12.27 -19.31
CA ILE A 257 15.82 -11.32 -19.99
C ILE A 257 14.47 -11.28 -19.26
N LEU A 258 13.94 -12.43 -18.87
CA LEU A 258 12.69 -12.53 -18.11
C LEU A 258 12.76 -11.75 -16.79
N ASP A 259 13.87 -11.86 -16.05
CA ASP A 259 14.11 -11.08 -14.83
C ASP A 259 14.12 -9.57 -15.09
N GLN A 260 14.71 -9.13 -16.21
CA GLN A 260 14.67 -7.71 -16.59
C GLN A 260 13.25 -7.24 -16.93
N VAL A 261 12.46 -8.05 -17.62
CA VAL A 261 11.05 -7.72 -17.94
C VAL A 261 10.21 -7.63 -16.66
N ASN A 262 10.43 -8.55 -15.72
CA ASN A 262 9.75 -8.53 -14.42
C ASN A 262 10.10 -7.27 -13.63
N LYS A 263 11.37 -6.86 -13.59
CA LYS A 263 11.80 -5.61 -12.94
C LYS A 263 11.15 -4.38 -13.56
N ILE A 264 10.97 -4.35 -14.89
CA ILE A 264 10.25 -3.25 -15.54
C ILE A 264 8.79 -3.20 -15.08
N TYR A 265 8.12 -4.36 -15.02
CA TYR A 265 6.75 -4.46 -14.55
C TYR A 265 6.62 -4.06 -13.08
N GLU A 266 7.49 -4.59 -12.21
CA GLU A 266 7.54 -4.25 -10.79
C GLU A 266 7.77 -2.75 -10.59
N TRP A 267 8.72 -2.16 -11.32
CA TRP A 267 8.98 -0.74 -11.25
C TRP A 267 7.72 0.06 -11.62
N GLY A 268 7.05 -0.29 -12.71
CA GLY A 268 5.82 0.38 -13.16
C GLY A 268 4.66 0.26 -12.16
N THR A 269 4.55 -0.86 -11.44
CA THR A 269 3.48 -1.11 -10.46
C THR A 269 3.75 -0.50 -9.08
N HIS A 270 5.01 -0.19 -8.74
CA HIS A 270 5.40 0.34 -7.43
C HIS A 270 5.76 1.83 -7.45
N ASP A 271 5.90 2.46 -8.62
CA ASP A 271 6.16 3.91 -8.68
C ASP A 271 4.97 4.71 -8.13
N ARG A 272 5.23 5.58 -7.15
CA ARG A 272 4.19 6.35 -6.43
C ARG A 272 3.33 7.24 -7.33
N MET A 273 3.85 7.68 -8.47
CA MET A 273 3.18 8.65 -9.36
C MET A 273 2.57 8.01 -10.61
N LEU A 274 3.10 6.86 -11.03
CA LEU A 274 2.75 6.25 -12.31
C LEU A 274 2.00 4.91 -12.17
N SER A 275 2.04 4.27 -10.99
CA SER A 275 1.53 2.90 -10.81
C SER A 275 0.07 2.73 -11.24
N GLU A 276 -0.82 3.60 -10.81
CA GLU A 276 -2.24 3.53 -11.19
C GLU A 276 -2.43 3.67 -12.70
N LYS A 277 -1.74 4.64 -13.31
CA LYS A 277 -1.80 4.87 -14.77
C LYS A 277 -1.16 3.72 -15.54
N PHE A 278 -0.06 3.18 -15.05
CA PHE A 278 0.61 2.05 -15.67
C PHE A 278 -0.27 0.79 -15.64
N ILE A 279 -0.84 0.45 -14.50
CA ILE A 279 -1.76 -0.69 -14.36
C ILE A 279 -2.97 -0.54 -15.29
N GLN A 280 -3.57 0.65 -15.34
CA GLN A 280 -4.68 0.93 -16.25
C GLN A 280 -4.26 0.81 -17.72
N SER A 281 -3.08 1.34 -18.09
CA SER A 281 -2.56 1.26 -19.46
C SER A 281 -2.25 -0.18 -19.86
N MET A 282 -1.64 -0.96 -18.96
CA MET A 282 -1.41 -2.40 -19.18
C MET A 282 -2.72 -3.15 -19.40
N ARG A 283 -3.76 -2.89 -18.62
CA ARG A 283 -5.08 -3.50 -18.80
C ARG A 283 -5.66 -3.22 -20.19
N ILE A 284 -5.55 -1.99 -20.67
CA ILE A 284 -6.07 -1.60 -22.00
C ILE A 284 -5.23 -2.20 -23.12
N LEU A 285 -3.90 -2.01 -23.08
CA LEU A 285 -3.01 -2.41 -24.16
C LEU A 285 -2.89 -3.93 -24.32
N SER A 286 -3.01 -4.68 -23.23
CA SER A 286 -2.87 -6.14 -23.23
C SER A 286 -4.21 -6.87 -23.09
N SER A 287 -5.33 -6.23 -23.46
CA SER A 287 -6.68 -6.80 -23.35
C SER A 287 -6.91 -8.06 -24.18
N ASP A 288 -6.10 -8.30 -25.22
CA ASP A 288 -6.20 -9.50 -26.05
C ASP A 288 -5.58 -10.74 -25.36
N ILE A 289 -4.72 -10.55 -24.37
CA ILE A 289 -4.25 -11.65 -23.51
C ILE A 289 -5.34 -11.95 -22.47
N LYS A 290 -6.08 -13.04 -22.70
CA LYS A 290 -7.18 -13.48 -21.84
C LYS A 290 -6.66 -14.38 -20.73
N GLU A 291 -6.76 -13.95 -19.49
CA GLU A 291 -6.35 -14.73 -18.31
C GLU A 291 -7.11 -16.06 -18.21
N GLU A 292 -8.39 -16.06 -18.56
CA GLU A 292 -9.21 -17.28 -18.58
C GLU A 292 -8.69 -18.35 -19.55
N GLU A 293 -8.19 -17.95 -20.73
CA GLU A 293 -7.59 -18.88 -21.69
C GLU A 293 -6.31 -19.50 -21.12
N ILE A 294 -5.47 -18.70 -20.45
CA ILE A 294 -4.25 -19.18 -19.78
C ILE A 294 -4.62 -20.18 -18.68
N ILE A 295 -5.60 -19.84 -17.83
CA ILE A 295 -6.04 -20.74 -16.75
C ILE A 295 -6.62 -22.04 -17.30
N ASN A 296 -7.41 -21.97 -18.37
CA ASN A 296 -8.00 -23.17 -18.99
C ASN A 296 -6.93 -24.12 -19.54
N ILE A 297 -5.79 -23.60 -19.98
CA ILE A 297 -4.69 -24.40 -20.52
C ILE A 297 -3.79 -24.95 -19.41
N TYR A 298 -3.40 -24.11 -18.46
CA TYR A 298 -2.41 -24.46 -17.43
C TYR A 298 -3.03 -24.96 -16.12
N GLY A 299 -4.33 -24.73 -15.91
CA GLY A 299 -5.05 -25.07 -14.69
C GLY A 299 -4.89 -24.07 -13.56
N ILE A 300 -5.77 -24.17 -12.56
CA ILE A 300 -5.77 -23.28 -11.39
C ILE A 300 -4.63 -23.56 -10.40
N ASP A 301 -4.06 -24.77 -10.43
CA ASP A 301 -2.97 -25.18 -9.54
C ASP A 301 -1.59 -24.87 -10.12
N ALA A 302 -1.53 -24.28 -11.32
CA ALA A 302 -0.28 -23.85 -11.92
C ALA A 302 0.37 -22.72 -11.10
N ASN A 303 1.70 -22.73 -11.04
CA ASN A 303 2.46 -21.71 -10.31
C ASN A 303 2.61 -20.43 -11.14
N TYR A 304 1.61 -19.55 -11.07
CA TYR A 304 1.65 -18.23 -11.70
C TYR A 304 2.45 -17.26 -10.84
N PHE A 305 3.30 -16.45 -11.46
CA PHE A 305 4.16 -15.53 -10.72
C PHE A 305 3.47 -14.22 -10.34
N TYR A 306 2.82 -13.54 -11.30
CA TYR A 306 2.03 -12.34 -11.04
C TYR A 306 0.54 -12.63 -11.23
N PHE A 307 -0.23 -12.30 -10.18
CA PHE A 307 -1.68 -12.40 -10.25
C PHE A 307 -2.29 -11.04 -10.58
N THR A 308 -2.98 -10.96 -11.71
CA THR A 308 -3.93 -9.88 -11.97
C THR A 308 -5.25 -10.20 -11.31
N GLU A 309 -6.11 -9.20 -11.06
CA GLU A 309 -7.46 -9.46 -10.56
C GLU A 309 -8.22 -10.42 -11.48
N ALA A 310 -8.08 -10.25 -12.80
CA ALA A 310 -8.73 -11.10 -13.79
C ALA A 310 -8.27 -12.56 -13.69
N LEU A 311 -6.98 -12.79 -13.38
CA LEU A 311 -6.45 -14.15 -13.15
C LEU A 311 -6.97 -14.75 -11.84
N CYS A 312 -7.18 -13.94 -10.81
CA CYS A 312 -7.63 -14.43 -9.51
C CYS A 312 -9.08 -14.90 -9.51
N TRP A 313 -9.99 -14.24 -10.21
CA TRP A 313 -11.42 -14.55 -10.15
C TRP A 313 -11.76 -16.01 -10.47
N PRO A 314 -11.31 -16.61 -11.56
CA PRO A 314 -11.56 -18.04 -11.84
C PRO A 314 -10.96 -18.97 -10.79
N ILE A 315 -9.77 -18.65 -10.27
CA ILE A 315 -9.09 -19.43 -9.22
C ILE A 315 -9.90 -19.40 -7.93
N LEU A 316 -10.32 -18.21 -7.48
CA LEU A 316 -11.08 -18.03 -6.26
C LEU A 316 -12.47 -18.67 -6.36
N LYS A 317 -13.10 -18.60 -7.53
CA LYS A 317 -14.38 -19.26 -7.80
C LYS A 317 -14.26 -20.78 -7.61
N GLU A 318 -13.28 -21.42 -8.24
CA GLU A 318 -13.10 -22.87 -8.13
C GLU A 318 -12.70 -23.30 -6.72
N ILE A 319 -11.91 -22.51 -6.02
CA ILE A 319 -11.57 -22.75 -4.60
C ILE A 319 -12.85 -22.76 -3.76
N LEU A 320 -13.72 -21.76 -3.92
CA LEU A 320 -14.99 -21.68 -3.20
C LEU A 320 -15.93 -22.86 -3.51
N GLU A 321 -16.04 -23.23 -4.78
CA GLU A 321 -16.94 -24.29 -5.23
C GLU A 321 -16.47 -25.70 -4.85
N LYS A 322 -15.14 -25.96 -4.86
CA LYS A 322 -14.64 -27.34 -4.79
C LYS A 322 -13.63 -27.59 -3.67
N LYS A 323 -12.81 -26.60 -3.27
CA LYS A 323 -11.66 -26.84 -2.39
C LYS A 323 -11.87 -26.38 -0.96
N LEU A 324 -12.61 -25.30 -0.73
CA LEU A 324 -12.72 -24.67 0.59
C LEU A 324 -13.11 -25.64 1.70
N MET A 325 -14.08 -26.49 1.43
CA MET A 325 -14.51 -27.53 2.38
C MET A 325 -13.71 -28.82 2.26
N ALA A 326 -13.12 -29.11 1.09
CA ALA A 326 -12.42 -30.37 0.87
C ALA A 326 -11.00 -30.35 1.47
N ASP A 327 -10.27 -29.25 1.33
CA ASP A 327 -8.90 -29.07 1.79
C ASP A 327 -8.67 -27.63 2.29
N PRO A 328 -9.20 -27.29 3.48
CA PRO A 328 -9.09 -25.92 3.99
C PRO A 328 -7.66 -25.54 4.37
N GLU A 329 -6.75 -26.48 4.66
CA GLU A 329 -5.35 -26.24 4.96
C GLU A 329 -4.65 -25.67 3.71
N ASP A 330 -4.73 -26.36 2.57
CA ASP A 330 -4.16 -25.91 1.29
C ASP A 330 -4.78 -24.57 0.88
N VAL A 331 -6.09 -24.41 1.02
CA VAL A 331 -6.79 -23.14 0.73
C VAL A 331 -6.25 -21.99 1.58
N ASN A 332 -6.04 -22.17 2.88
CA ASN A 332 -5.52 -21.14 3.76
C ASN A 332 -4.09 -20.71 3.36
N ASP A 333 -3.23 -21.65 3.04
CA ASP A 333 -1.85 -21.38 2.63
C ASP A 333 -1.82 -20.66 1.27
N ARG A 334 -2.67 -21.07 0.36
CA ARG A 334 -2.82 -20.42 -0.94
C ARG A 334 -3.37 -18.99 -0.82
N MET A 335 -4.33 -18.73 0.08
CA MET A 335 -4.83 -17.38 0.34
C MET A 335 -3.74 -16.47 0.91
N ARG A 336 -2.90 -16.98 1.79
CA ARG A 336 -1.72 -16.22 2.30
C ARG A 336 -0.76 -15.86 1.18
N GLU A 337 -0.45 -16.80 0.30
CA GLU A 337 0.42 -16.56 -0.84
C GLU A 337 -0.16 -15.50 -1.79
N LEU A 338 -1.45 -15.61 -2.16
CA LEU A 338 -2.14 -14.66 -3.02
C LEU A 338 -2.19 -13.26 -2.41
N ALA A 339 -2.43 -13.15 -1.10
CA ALA A 339 -2.46 -11.88 -0.40
C ALA A 339 -1.13 -11.11 -0.50
N LEU A 340 0.00 -11.81 -0.53
CA LEU A 340 1.33 -11.19 -0.66
C LEU A 340 1.63 -10.71 -2.09
N LYS A 341 0.99 -11.30 -3.10
CA LYS A 341 1.24 -11.01 -4.52
C LYS A 341 0.37 -9.87 -5.08
N LEU A 342 -0.65 -9.47 -4.36
CA LEU A 342 -1.61 -8.45 -4.82
C LEU A 342 -1.48 -7.15 -4.05
N PRO A 343 -1.81 -5.99 -4.67
CA PRO A 343 -1.82 -4.72 -3.98
C PRO A 343 -2.73 -4.74 -2.75
N VAL A 344 -2.27 -4.12 -1.65
CA VAL A 344 -2.98 -4.12 -0.35
C VAL A 344 -4.38 -3.52 -0.44
N ASP A 345 -4.55 -2.48 -1.27
CA ASP A 345 -5.83 -1.76 -1.41
C ASP A 345 -6.76 -2.37 -2.48
N SER A 346 -6.40 -3.52 -3.05
CA SER A 346 -7.24 -4.19 -4.03
C SER A 346 -8.50 -4.79 -3.38
N TYR A 347 -9.66 -4.61 -4.02
CA TYR A 347 -10.92 -5.23 -3.59
C TYR A 347 -10.82 -6.75 -3.43
N ILE A 348 -10.01 -7.40 -4.26
CA ILE A 348 -9.80 -8.85 -4.21
C ILE A 348 -9.15 -9.31 -2.89
N GLN A 349 -8.43 -8.43 -2.18
CA GLN A 349 -7.90 -8.72 -0.84
C GLN A 349 -9.02 -9.01 0.17
N ILE A 350 -10.19 -8.41 0.00
CA ILE A 350 -11.35 -8.68 0.85
C ILE A 350 -11.88 -10.09 0.57
N VAL A 351 -11.93 -10.50 -0.71
CA VAL A 351 -12.33 -11.85 -1.11
C VAL A 351 -11.35 -12.90 -0.57
N ILE A 352 -10.05 -12.64 -0.71
CA ILE A 352 -8.99 -13.51 -0.17
C ILE A 352 -9.12 -13.64 1.35
N ARG A 353 -9.41 -12.53 2.05
CA ARG A 353 -9.63 -12.55 3.49
C ARG A 353 -10.89 -13.37 3.86
N PHE A 354 -11.99 -13.20 3.13
CA PHE A 354 -13.19 -14.01 3.33
C PHE A 354 -12.89 -15.50 3.20
N ILE A 355 -12.24 -15.91 2.11
CA ILE A 355 -11.90 -17.32 1.86
C ILE A 355 -10.90 -17.84 2.92
N GLY A 356 -9.87 -17.05 3.27
CA GLY A 356 -8.90 -17.44 4.27
C GLY A 356 -9.49 -17.61 5.67
N GLN A 357 -10.37 -16.68 6.10
CA GLN A 357 -11.06 -16.82 7.39
C GLN A 357 -12.04 -18.01 7.37
N SER A 358 -12.72 -18.26 6.25
CA SER A 358 -13.58 -19.44 6.08
C SER A 358 -12.78 -20.74 6.15
N ALA A 359 -11.60 -20.79 5.55
CA ALA A 359 -10.70 -21.93 5.63
C ALA A 359 -10.27 -22.21 7.08
N LEU A 360 -9.87 -21.17 7.82
CA LEU A 360 -9.54 -21.29 9.24
C LEU A 360 -10.72 -21.79 10.08
N PHE A 361 -11.94 -21.33 9.77
CA PHE A 361 -13.15 -21.86 10.40
C PHE A 361 -13.32 -23.36 10.14
N TYR A 362 -13.21 -23.83 8.88
CA TYR A 362 -13.33 -25.25 8.55
C TYR A 362 -12.21 -26.10 9.16
N MET A 363 -10.99 -25.59 9.21
CA MET A 363 -9.87 -26.26 9.91
C MET A 363 -10.22 -26.44 11.39
N GLN A 364 -10.73 -25.40 12.03
CA GLN A 364 -11.07 -25.43 13.44
C GLN A 364 -12.18 -26.45 13.73
N ILE A 365 -13.28 -26.46 12.98
CA ILE A 365 -14.38 -27.40 13.21
C ILE A 365 -13.97 -28.86 12.95
N ARG A 366 -13.04 -29.11 12.03
CA ARG A 366 -12.48 -30.46 11.81
C ARG A 366 -11.63 -30.93 12.99
N GLY A 367 -10.93 -29.99 13.66
CA GLY A 367 -10.08 -30.27 14.81
C GLY A 367 -10.82 -30.48 16.13
N LEU A 368 -12.13 -30.19 16.20
CA LEU A 368 -12.86 -30.16 17.48
C LEU A 368 -12.95 -31.52 18.22
N GLY A 369 -12.85 -32.62 17.53
CA GLY A 369 -13.01 -33.94 18.12
C GLY A 369 -14.44 -34.16 18.63
N THR A 370 -14.60 -34.85 19.78
CA THR A 370 -15.92 -35.09 20.36
C THR A 370 -16.46 -33.84 21.06
N LEU A 371 -17.72 -33.53 20.82
CA LEU A 371 -18.44 -32.44 21.51
C LEU A 371 -19.14 -32.94 22.79
N LYS A 372 -19.23 -34.25 23.00
CA LYS A 372 -19.76 -34.82 24.22
C LYS A 372 -18.67 -34.92 25.27
N LEU A 373 -18.75 -34.11 26.34
CA LEU A 373 -17.82 -34.05 27.44
C LEU A 373 -18.49 -34.51 28.75
N ASN A 374 -17.67 -34.81 29.77
CA ASN A 374 -18.18 -35.48 30.99
C ASN A 374 -18.56 -34.51 32.12
N SER A 375 -18.18 -33.24 32.01
CA SER A 375 -18.46 -32.27 33.07
C SER A 375 -18.57 -30.83 32.52
N THR A 376 -19.28 -29.98 33.25
CA THR A 376 -19.36 -28.55 32.96
C THR A 376 -18.00 -27.89 32.94
N LYS A 377 -17.10 -28.29 33.82
CA LYS A 377 -15.70 -27.83 33.84
C LYS A 377 -14.93 -28.17 32.56
N GLU A 378 -15.13 -29.37 32.00
CA GLU A 378 -14.51 -29.74 30.73
C GLU A 378 -15.04 -28.90 29.57
N TYR A 379 -16.36 -28.60 29.51
CA TYR A 379 -16.94 -27.71 28.50
C TYR A 379 -16.35 -26.32 28.58
N VAL A 380 -16.25 -25.76 29.77
CA VAL A 380 -15.66 -24.44 29.98
C VAL A 380 -14.20 -24.43 29.54
N ASN A 381 -13.41 -25.41 29.98
CA ASN A 381 -12.01 -25.53 29.58
C ASN A 381 -11.85 -25.67 28.07
N LYS A 382 -12.67 -26.49 27.42
CA LYS A 382 -12.67 -26.64 25.97
C LYS A 382 -13.05 -25.32 25.26
N TYR A 383 -14.02 -24.59 25.78
CA TYR A 383 -14.39 -23.31 25.20
C TYR A 383 -13.23 -22.31 25.25
N ILE A 384 -12.63 -22.11 26.41
CA ILE A 384 -11.57 -21.12 26.59
C ILE A 384 -10.24 -21.50 25.92
N THR A 385 -10.04 -22.77 25.56
CA THR A 385 -8.84 -23.24 24.89
C THR A 385 -9.01 -23.44 23.38
N GLU A 386 -10.17 -23.87 22.92
CA GLU A 386 -10.40 -24.33 21.56
C GLU A 386 -11.66 -23.72 20.91
N PHE A 387 -12.84 -23.88 21.52
CA PHE A 387 -14.12 -23.59 20.87
C PHE A 387 -14.32 -22.10 20.57
N TYR A 388 -13.73 -21.20 21.36
CA TYR A 388 -13.82 -19.77 21.09
C TYR A 388 -13.27 -19.40 19.68
N GLN A 389 -12.35 -20.21 19.12
CA GLN A 389 -11.79 -19.97 17.80
C GLN A 389 -12.82 -20.18 16.69
N VAL A 390 -13.78 -21.08 16.88
CA VAL A 390 -14.90 -21.27 15.94
C VAL A 390 -15.70 -19.99 15.83
N ASP A 391 -16.07 -19.39 16.98
CA ASP A 391 -16.78 -18.12 17.03
C ASP A 391 -15.97 -16.99 16.40
N MET A 392 -14.67 -16.92 16.72
CA MET A 392 -13.77 -15.89 16.23
C MET A 392 -13.61 -15.93 14.70
N PHE A 393 -13.38 -17.12 14.13
CA PHE A 393 -13.22 -17.24 12.68
C PHE A 393 -14.56 -17.05 11.94
N TYR A 394 -15.65 -17.50 12.52
CA TYR A 394 -16.98 -17.22 11.97
C TYR A 394 -17.24 -15.72 11.91
N ARG A 395 -17.05 -14.98 13.01
CA ARG A 395 -17.21 -13.52 13.03
C ARG A 395 -16.33 -12.82 12.01
N ARG A 396 -15.04 -13.19 11.95
CA ARG A 396 -14.10 -12.59 10.99
C ARG A 396 -14.50 -12.86 9.54
N THR A 397 -15.06 -14.03 9.26
CA THR A 397 -15.60 -14.34 7.94
C THR A 397 -16.80 -13.47 7.61
N LEU A 398 -17.72 -13.30 8.56
CA LEU A 398 -18.86 -12.40 8.39
C LEU A 398 -18.42 -10.95 8.18
N GLU A 399 -17.42 -10.47 8.92
CA GLU A 399 -16.85 -9.12 8.74
C GLU A 399 -16.34 -8.93 7.32
N ALA A 400 -15.55 -9.87 6.80
CA ALA A 400 -15.06 -9.81 5.43
C ALA A 400 -16.20 -9.89 4.39
N TYR A 401 -17.20 -10.73 4.65
CA TYR A 401 -18.37 -10.84 3.77
C TYR A 401 -19.16 -9.52 3.68
N HIS A 402 -19.34 -8.81 4.78
CA HIS A 402 -20.04 -7.52 4.79
C HIS A 402 -19.31 -6.46 3.97
N GLU A 403 -17.99 -6.42 4.04
CA GLU A 403 -17.21 -5.53 3.20
C GLU A 403 -17.37 -5.87 1.72
N LEU A 404 -17.57 -7.16 1.36
CA LEU A 404 -17.80 -7.57 -0.02
C LEU A 404 -19.13 -7.05 -0.57
N LEU A 405 -20.16 -6.91 0.24
CA LEU A 405 -21.47 -6.41 -0.19
C LEU A 405 -21.47 -4.95 -0.64
N THR A 406 -20.38 -4.22 -0.40
CA THR A 406 -20.25 -2.81 -0.78
C THR A 406 -19.95 -2.59 -2.26
N LYS A 407 -19.58 -3.64 -3.01
CA LYS A 407 -19.19 -3.57 -4.42
C LYS A 407 -19.64 -4.82 -5.17
N GLU A 408 -20.01 -4.63 -6.43
CA GLU A 408 -20.28 -5.75 -7.34
C GLU A 408 -19.01 -6.54 -7.65
N ASN A 409 -19.14 -7.86 -7.75
CA ASN A 409 -18.02 -8.74 -8.08
C ASN A 409 -18.45 -9.91 -8.98
N PRO A 410 -17.52 -10.44 -9.82
CA PRO A 410 -17.84 -11.47 -10.81
C PRO A 410 -18.30 -12.83 -10.24
N ILE A 411 -18.01 -13.11 -8.96
CA ILE A 411 -18.29 -14.40 -8.30
C ILE A 411 -19.27 -14.28 -7.13
N GLU A 412 -20.09 -13.24 -7.12
CA GLU A 412 -21.05 -12.94 -6.04
C GLU A 412 -21.96 -14.13 -5.70
N LEU A 413 -22.49 -14.80 -6.70
CA LEU A 413 -23.37 -15.97 -6.47
C LEU A 413 -22.64 -17.09 -5.73
N VAL A 414 -21.38 -17.32 -6.04
CA VAL A 414 -20.56 -18.37 -5.39
C VAL A 414 -20.18 -17.96 -3.98
N LEU A 415 -19.84 -16.68 -3.76
CA LEU A 415 -19.58 -16.13 -2.43
C LEU A 415 -20.81 -16.25 -1.52
N ASN A 416 -21.98 -15.91 -2.03
CA ASN A 416 -23.26 -16.04 -1.30
C ASN A 416 -23.58 -17.50 -0.96
N ALA A 417 -23.30 -18.42 -1.87
CA ALA A 417 -23.48 -19.86 -1.61
C ALA A 417 -22.50 -20.37 -0.55
N ALA A 418 -21.24 -19.97 -0.62
CA ALA A 418 -20.21 -20.32 0.37
C ALA A 418 -20.55 -19.77 1.77
N LYS A 419 -21.00 -18.52 1.84
CA LYS A 419 -21.46 -17.90 3.10
C LYS A 419 -22.63 -18.67 3.70
N ARG A 420 -23.63 -19.01 2.91
CA ARG A 420 -24.79 -19.79 3.37
C ARG A 420 -24.37 -21.15 3.93
N GLN A 421 -23.44 -21.83 3.25
CA GLN A 421 -22.94 -23.12 3.73
C GLN A 421 -22.18 -22.97 5.05
N LEU A 422 -21.40 -21.93 5.18
CA LEU A 422 -20.66 -21.62 6.42
C LEU A 422 -21.64 -21.36 7.59
N ASP A 423 -22.73 -20.61 7.35
CA ASP A 423 -23.75 -20.36 8.36
C ASP A 423 -24.43 -21.66 8.84
N LEU A 424 -24.72 -22.57 7.91
CA LEU A 424 -25.30 -23.86 8.24
C LEU A 424 -24.35 -24.71 9.09
N GLU A 425 -23.08 -24.77 8.76
CA GLU A 425 -22.09 -25.50 9.54
C GLU A 425 -21.87 -24.88 10.94
N TYR A 426 -21.80 -23.53 11.02
CA TYR A 426 -21.72 -22.85 12.32
C TYR A 426 -22.95 -23.15 13.19
N ALA A 427 -24.17 -22.99 12.66
CA ALA A 427 -25.39 -23.26 13.37
C ALA A 427 -25.47 -24.71 13.86
N LYS A 428 -25.06 -25.67 13.02
CA LYS A 428 -25.01 -27.10 13.36
C LYS A 428 -24.10 -27.37 14.55
N ILE A 429 -22.87 -26.81 14.54
CA ILE A 429 -21.89 -26.98 15.61
C ILE A 429 -22.38 -26.29 16.90
N ALA A 430 -22.87 -25.06 16.80
CA ALA A 430 -23.41 -24.33 17.95
C ALA A 430 -24.60 -25.04 18.62
N ASN A 431 -25.54 -25.53 17.81
CA ASN A 431 -26.69 -26.27 18.31
C ASN A 431 -26.30 -27.60 18.96
N LEU A 432 -25.38 -28.34 18.34
CA LEU A 432 -24.91 -29.60 18.90
C LEU A 432 -24.16 -29.38 20.22
N LEU A 433 -23.29 -28.37 20.29
CA LEU A 433 -22.55 -28.01 21.49
C LEU A 433 -23.52 -27.59 22.63
N ASN A 434 -24.53 -26.78 22.32
CA ASN A 434 -25.55 -26.37 23.29
C ASN A 434 -26.37 -27.57 23.81
N LEU A 435 -26.75 -28.47 22.92
CA LEU A 435 -27.51 -29.68 23.31
C LEU A 435 -26.70 -30.58 24.23
N GLU A 436 -25.45 -30.87 23.88
CA GLU A 436 -24.56 -31.69 24.69
C GLU A 436 -24.24 -31.02 26.04
N TRP A 437 -24.08 -29.70 26.05
CA TRP A 437 -23.93 -28.92 27.29
C TRP A 437 -25.15 -29.04 28.20
N LEU A 438 -26.37 -28.81 27.67
CA LEU A 438 -27.61 -28.90 28.42
C LEU A 438 -27.80 -30.31 28.96
N THR A 439 -27.55 -31.34 28.17
CA THR A 439 -27.60 -32.74 28.58
C THR A 439 -26.68 -33.02 29.78
N CYS A 440 -25.44 -32.48 29.71
CA CYS A 440 -24.48 -32.61 30.78
C CYS A 440 -24.94 -31.92 32.07
N VAL A 441 -25.52 -30.72 31.98
CA VAL A 441 -26.09 -29.98 33.12
C VAL A 441 -27.25 -30.72 33.75
N GLU A 442 -28.17 -31.26 32.94
CA GLU A 442 -29.34 -32.06 33.41
C GLU A 442 -28.90 -33.35 34.08
N GLU A 443 -28.01 -34.14 33.49
CA GLU A 443 -27.53 -35.40 34.04
C GLU A 443 -26.79 -35.24 35.38
N LYS A 444 -26.02 -34.16 35.55
CA LYS A 444 -25.21 -33.90 36.74
C LYS A 444 -26.01 -33.22 37.87
N GLY A 445 -27.15 -32.61 37.57
CA GLY A 445 -27.93 -31.88 38.55
C GLY A 445 -27.22 -30.67 39.21
N THR A 446 -26.08 -30.31 38.64
CA THR A 446 -25.21 -29.24 39.17
C THR A 446 -25.27 -28.04 38.23
N TRP A 447 -26.05 -27.07 38.62
CA TRP A 447 -26.11 -25.80 37.93
C TRP A 447 -24.86 -24.96 38.22
N PHE A 448 -24.05 -24.71 37.21
CA PHE A 448 -22.96 -23.70 37.17
C PHE A 448 -21.94 -23.68 38.34
N THR A 449 -22.16 -24.40 39.41
CA THR A 449 -21.32 -24.34 40.61
C THR A 449 -19.97 -25.08 40.48
N GLU A 450 -19.83 -25.93 39.45
CA GLU A 450 -18.63 -26.76 39.29
C GLU A 450 -17.80 -26.39 38.04
N THR A 451 -17.96 -25.21 37.49
CA THR A 451 -17.15 -24.77 36.32
C THR A 451 -15.69 -24.62 36.68
N GLY A 452 -15.36 -24.40 37.94
CA GLY A 452 -14.01 -24.12 38.44
C GLY A 452 -13.52 -22.71 38.13
N LEU A 453 -14.39 -21.85 37.61
CA LEU A 453 -14.10 -20.43 37.39
C LEU A 453 -14.39 -19.60 38.65
N LYS A 454 -13.71 -18.44 38.76
CA LYS A 454 -14.11 -17.38 39.67
C LYS A 454 -15.45 -16.81 39.20
N HIS A 455 -16.25 -16.33 40.15
CA HIS A 455 -17.54 -15.72 39.85
C HIS A 455 -17.41 -14.24 39.56
N GLN A 456 -18.24 -13.72 38.70
CA GLN A 456 -18.23 -12.30 38.29
C GLN A 456 -18.56 -11.37 39.47
N GLU A 457 -19.42 -11.81 40.37
CA GLU A 457 -19.78 -11.08 41.62
C GLU A 457 -18.58 -10.88 42.53
N ASP A 458 -17.60 -11.76 42.49
CA ASP A 458 -16.36 -11.63 43.30
C ASP A 458 -15.27 -10.81 42.57
N PHE A 459 -15.56 -10.22 41.42
CA PHE A 459 -14.57 -9.52 40.59
C PHE A 459 -13.79 -8.47 41.37
N TYR A 460 -14.48 -7.57 42.06
CA TYR A 460 -13.80 -6.51 42.82
C TYR A 460 -12.94 -7.09 43.95
N ALA A 461 -13.42 -8.07 44.69
CA ALA A 461 -12.68 -8.72 45.78
C ALA A 461 -11.43 -9.46 45.28
N ASN A 462 -11.54 -10.12 44.14
CA ASN A 462 -10.44 -10.87 43.54
C ASN A 462 -9.36 -10.00 42.89
N GLU A 463 -9.73 -8.84 42.33
CA GLU A 463 -8.86 -8.09 41.41
C GLU A 463 -8.46 -6.71 41.98
N SER A 464 -9.14 -6.21 43.01
CA SER A 464 -8.82 -4.91 43.59
C SER A 464 -7.60 -5.03 44.53
N ASP A 465 -6.61 -4.16 44.29
CA ASP A 465 -5.49 -3.97 45.23
C ASP A 465 -5.55 -2.54 45.78
N PRO A 466 -5.82 -2.39 47.08
CA PRO A 466 -5.94 -1.06 47.71
C PRO A 466 -4.63 -0.26 47.67
N ASN A 467 -3.49 -0.91 47.49
CA ASN A 467 -2.17 -0.27 47.49
C ASN A 467 -1.72 0.20 46.10
N VAL A 468 -2.46 -0.15 45.08
CA VAL A 468 -2.08 0.13 43.68
C VAL A 468 -3.16 0.97 43.01
N LYS A 469 -2.72 1.96 42.22
CA LYS A 469 -3.61 2.70 41.33
C LYS A 469 -4.09 1.79 40.23
N GLN A 470 -5.41 1.67 40.05
CA GLN A 470 -6.03 0.78 39.07
C GLN A 470 -7.01 1.51 38.16
N VAL A 471 -7.04 1.10 36.89
CA VAL A 471 -8.10 1.44 35.96
C VAL A 471 -8.81 0.15 35.55
N VAL A 472 -10.12 0.13 35.75
CA VAL A 472 -11.01 -0.97 35.34
C VAL A 472 -11.83 -0.51 34.15
N ILE A 473 -11.74 -1.20 33.04
CA ILE A 473 -12.55 -0.98 31.84
C ILE A 473 -13.63 -2.06 31.84
N ILE A 474 -14.90 -1.66 31.87
CA ILE A 474 -16.02 -2.56 31.63
C ILE A 474 -16.47 -2.33 30.21
N SER A 475 -16.23 -3.31 29.33
CA SER A 475 -16.68 -3.28 27.95
C SER A 475 -17.93 -4.12 27.80
N ASP A 476 -19.06 -3.43 27.61
CA ASP A 476 -20.38 -4.01 27.53
C ASP A 476 -20.50 -4.94 26.31
N ALA A 477 -21.02 -6.15 26.55
CA ALA A 477 -21.17 -7.21 25.56
C ALA A 477 -19.87 -7.74 24.94
N LEU A 478 -18.69 -7.54 25.56
CA LEU A 478 -17.41 -8.02 25.04
C LEU A 478 -17.28 -9.54 25.21
N ARG A 479 -17.51 -10.31 24.15
CA ARG A 479 -17.35 -11.76 24.15
C ARG A 479 -15.90 -12.20 24.41
N TYR A 480 -15.74 -13.40 24.96
CA TYR A 480 -14.43 -14.02 25.21
C TYR A 480 -13.55 -14.06 23.95
N GLU A 481 -14.11 -14.48 22.81
CA GLU A 481 -13.36 -14.58 21.55
C GLU A 481 -12.89 -13.20 21.02
N VAL A 482 -13.68 -12.13 21.26
CA VAL A 482 -13.30 -10.75 20.91
C VAL A 482 -12.16 -10.27 21.81
N ALA A 483 -12.22 -10.60 23.09
CA ALA A 483 -11.15 -10.29 24.05
C ALA A 483 -9.86 -11.06 23.73
N MET A 484 -9.95 -12.31 23.27
CA MET A 484 -8.80 -13.08 22.78
C MET A 484 -8.16 -12.44 21.56
N GLU A 485 -8.95 -11.91 20.63
CA GLU A 485 -8.42 -11.17 19.47
C GLU A 485 -7.73 -9.87 19.90
N LEU A 486 -8.32 -9.12 20.83
CA LEU A 486 -7.69 -7.93 21.41
C LEU A 486 -6.35 -8.29 22.09
N MET A 487 -6.30 -9.37 22.87
CA MET A 487 -5.07 -9.84 23.49
C MET A 487 -3.99 -10.17 22.44
N GLN A 488 -4.34 -10.88 21.37
CA GLN A 488 -3.43 -11.17 20.25
C GLN A 488 -2.91 -9.89 19.60
N ARG A 489 -3.76 -8.88 19.41
CA ARG A 489 -3.36 -7.59 18.86
C ARG A 489 -2.38 -6.86 19.78
N LEU A 490 -2.69 -6.79 21.10
CA LEU A 490 -1.81 -6.17 22.08
C LEU A 490 -0.44 -6.85 22.12
N ALA A 491 -0.40 -8.19 22.05
CA ALA A 491 0.85 -8.94 21.99
C ALA A 491 1.70 -8.61 20.75
N LYS A 492 1.09 -8.48 19.56
CA LYS A 492 1.77 -8.02 18.34
C LYS A 492 2.38 -6.63 18.49
N GLU A 493 1.75 -5.78 19.30
CA GLU A 493 2.22 -4.42 19.60
C GLU A 493 3.16 -4.37 20.81
N LYS A 494 3.64 -5.53 21.28
CA LYS A 494 4.59 -5.71 22.38
C LYS A 494 4.03 -5.30 23.76
N HIS A 495 2.71 -5.29 23.93
CA HIS A 495 2.07 -5.15 25.22
C HIS A 495 1.84 -6.54 25.82
N MET A 496 2.29 -6.74 27.05
CA MET A 496 2.02 -7.98 27.78
C MET A 496 0.61 -7.91 28.39
N ALA A 497 -0.22 -8.89 28.06
CA ALA A 497 -1.56 -9.04 28.61
C ALA A 497 -1.78 -10.52 28.94
N THR A 498 -2.55 -10.77 30.00
CA THR A 498 -3.05 -12.09 30.37
C THR A 498 -4.55 -12.08 30.36
N ILE A 499 -5.18 -13.20 30.07
CA ILE A 499 -6.63 -13.37 30.06
C ILE A 499 -7.00 -14.46 31.05
N GLU A 500 -8.06 -14.22 31.80
CA GLU A 500 -8.68 -15.17 32.71
C GLU A 500 -10.18 -15.19 32.46
N ALA A 501 -10.80 -16.36 32.48
CA ALA A 501 -12.23 -16.51 32.32
C ALA A 501 -12.93 -16.41 33.68
N TYR A 502 -14.06 -15.72 33.70
CA TYR A 502 -14.96 -15.61 34.86
C TYR A 502 -16.34 -16.19 34.49
N GLN A 503 -16.99 -16.81 35.45
CA GLN A 503 -18.37 -17.20 35.30
C GLN A 503 -19.26 -15.98 35.46
N ALA A 504 -20.04 -15.66 34.45
CA ALA A 504 -20.98 -14.55 34.49
C ALA A 504 -22.12 -14.81 35.47
N MET A 505 -22.68 -13.75 36.01
CA MET A 505 -23.94 -13.80 36.77
C MET A 505 -25.10 -14.17 35.83
N LEU A 506 -26.08 -14.85 36.35
CA LEU A 506 -27.30 -15.23 35.62
C LEU A 506 -28.52 -14.47 36.13
N PRO A 507 -29.40 -14.04 35.22
CA PRO A 507 -29.27 -14.05 33.77
C PRO A 507 -28.19 -13.09 33.28
N THR A 508 -27.55 -13.41 32.14
CA THR A 508 -26.44 -12.65 31.55
C THR A 508 -26.93 -11.39 30.85
N GLU A 509 -27.37 -10.43 31.61
CA GLU A 509 -27.90 -9.15 31.15
C GLU A 509 -27.23 -7.97 31.86
N THR A 510 -27.11 -6.82 31.18
CA THR A 510 -26.49 -5.59 31.69
C THR A 510 -27.00 -5.23 33.08
N LYS A 511 -28.32 -5.35 33.31
CA LYS A 511 -28.95 -4.94 34.59
C LYS A 511 -28.57 -5.82 35.80
N PHE A 512 -28.07 -7.04 35.59
CA PHE A 512 -27.56 -7.94 36.61
C PHE A 512 -26.04 -7.95 36.67
N CYS A 513 -25.40 -8.12 35.49
CA CYS A 513 -23.99 -8.36 35.42
C CYS A 513 -23.13 -7.09 35.62
N LYS A 514 -23.57 -5.91 35.15
CA LYS A 514 -22.81 -4.67 35.34
C LYS A 514 -22.76 -4.24 36.80
N PRO A 515 -23.85 -4.31 37.58
CA PRO A 515 -23.79 -4.09 39.04
C PRO A 515 -22.87 -5.06 39.80
N SER A 516 -22.80 -6.34 39.41
CA SER A 516 -21.99 -7.34 40.08
C SER A 516 -20.46 -7.08 39.94
N LEU A 517 -20.04 -6.30 38.97
CA LEU A 517 -18.64 -5.90 38.77
C LEU A 517 -18.22 -4.72 39.67
N LEU A 518 -19.17 -4.06 40.35
CA LEU A 518 -18.88 -3.00 41.32
C LEU A 518 -18.55 -3.61 42.68
N PRO A 519 -17.82 -2.90 43.56
CA PRO A 519 -17.64 -3.33 44.94
C PRO A 519 -18.98 -3.41 45.65
N HIS A 520 -19.20 -4.44 46.47
CA HIS A 520 -20.45 -4.64 47.23
C HIS A 520 -20.25 -5.59 48.41
N HIS A 521 -21.16 -5.48 49.36
CA HIS A 521 -21.34 -6.46 50.44
C HIS A 521 -22.57 -7.34 50.18
N SER A 522 -23.58 -6.79 49.49
CA SER A 522 -24.78 -7.54 49.07
C SER A 522 -25.22 -7.19 47.68
N LEU A 523 -25.76 -8.20 46.97
CA LEU A 523 -26.47 -8.07 45.69
C LEU A 523 -27.87 -8.64 45.90
N GLU A 524 -28.89 -7.82 45.68
CA GLU A 524 -30.30 -8.19 45.94
C GLU A 524 -31.18 -7.77 44.77
N LEU A 525 -32.16 -8.60 44.42
CA LEU A 525 -33.17 -8.23 43.46
C LEU A 525 -34.12 -7.19 44.04
N PHE A 526 -34.24 -6.05 43.37
CA PHE A 526 -35.18 -5.01 43.69
C PHE A 526 -36.09 -4.76 42.47
N GLY A 527 -37.26 -5.38 42.49
CA GLY A 527 -38.12 -5.44 41.32
C GLY A 527 -37.50 -6.30 40.22
N THR A 528 -37.21 -5.71 39.08
CA THR A 528 -36.55 -6.33 37.92
C THR A 528 -35.07 -6.03 37.81
N ASP A 529 -34.51 -5.24 38.74
CA ASP A 529 -33.15 -4.74 38.69
C ASP A 529 -32.30 -5.27 39.86
N MET A 530 -30.98 -5.28 39.69
CA MET A 530 -30.03 -5.65 40.74
C MET A 530 -29.68 -4.41 41.56
N ALA A 531 -29.96 -4.50 42.84
CA ALA A 531 -29.51 -3.52 43.84
C ALA A 531 -28.14 -3.91 44.40
N VAL A 532 -27.26 -2.95 44.53
CA VAL A 532 -25.93 -3.05 45.13
C VAL A 532 -25.99 -2.38 46.50
N ASP A 533 -25.80 -3.15 47.58
CA ASP A 533 -25.95 -2.66 48.93
C ASP A 533 -27.29 -1.91 49.16
N GLY A 534 -28.38 -2.49 48.66
CA GLY A 534 -29.74 -1.97 48.76
C GLY A 534 -30.08 -0.78 47.86
N VAL A 535 -29.21 -0.42 46.90
CA VAL A 535 -29.43 0.71 45.95
C VAL A 535 -29.29 0.27 44.51
N VAL A 536 -30.27 0.56 43.67
CA VAL A 536 -30.17 0.39 42.20
C VAL A 536 -29.35 1.53 41.62
N LEU A 537 -28.18 1.23 41.02
CA LEU A 537 -27.22 2.21 40.50
C LEU A 537 -27.40 2.38 38.99
N THR A 538 -28.19 3.36 38.58
CA THR A 538 -28.55 3.58 37.17
C THR A 538 -27.62 4.60 36.48
N THR A 539 -27.09 5.58 37.21
CA THR A 539 -26.28 6.66 36.62
C THR A 539 -24.81 6.57 37.00
N THR A 540 -23.95 7.21 36.18
CA THR A 540 -22.50 7.29 36.45
C THR A 540 -22.19 7.99 37.75
N GLU A 541 -22.96 8.99 38.14
CA GLU A 541 -22.82 9.74 39.41
C GLU A 541 -23.14 8.83 40.63
N GLN A 542 -24.23 8.04 40.51
CA GLN A 542 -24.59 7.08 41.57
C GLN A 542 -23.50 6.00 41.71
N ARG A 543 -22.99 5.46 40.63
CA ARG A 543 -21.88 4.49 40.61
C ARG A 543 -20.59 5.10 41.18
N THR A 544 -20.29 6.37 40.87
CA THR A 544 -19.16 7.11 41.47
C THR A 544 -19.33 7.26 42.96
N ALA A 545 -20.50 7.71 43.42
CA ALA A 545 -20.79 7.87 44.86
C ALA A 545 -20.69 6.53 45.60
N HIS A 546 -21.13 5.45 44.95
CA HIS A 546 -21.01 4.09 45.50
C HIS A 546 -19.54 3.65 45.57
N LEU A 547 -18.77 3.79 44.46
CA LEU A 547 -17.36 3.41 44.39
C LEU A 547 -16.52 4.14 45.45
N ASN A 548 -16.81 5.42 45.72
CA ASN A 548 -16.15 6.20 46.78
C ASN A 548 -16.34 5.67 48.19
N LYS A 549 -17.42 4.93 48.46
CA LYS A 549 -17.61 4.29 49.78
C LYS A 549 -16.61 3.17 50.01
N TYR A 550 -16.21 2.49 48.97
CA TYR A 550 -15.25 1.38 49.03
C TYR A 550 -13.80 1.82 48.80
N ARG A 551 -13.61 2.87 48.01
CA ARG A 551 -12.28 3.44 47.76
C ARG A 551 -12.36 4.95 47.59
N ASP A 552 -11.88 5.67 48.61
CA ASP A 552 -11.87 7.13 48.59
C ASP A 552 -11.15 7.69 47.34
N GLY A 553 -11.79 8.64 46.68
CA GLY A 553 -11.31 9.18 45.40
C GLY A 553 -11.60 8.32 44.18
N GLY A 554 -12.31 7.19 44.30
CA GLY A 554 -12.76 6.37 43.17
C GLY A 554 -13.77 7.10 42.29
N ILE A 555 -13.73 6.89 40.96
CA ILE A 555 -14.61 7.56 40.01
C ILE A 555 -15.02 6.63 38.86
N CYS A 556 -16.24 6.82 38.40
CA CYS A 556 -16.78 6.20 37.18
C CYS A 556 -16.87 7.23 36.07
N VAL A 557 -16.47 6.86 34.85
CA VAL A 557 -16.50 7.73 33.67
C VAL A 557 -16.88 6.93 32.42
N ARG A 558 -17.36 7.61 31.38
CA ARG A 558 -17.60 6.99 30.09
C ARG A 558 -16.33 6.98 29.24
N TYR A 559 -16.23 6.03 28.34
CA TYR A 559 -15.14 5.93 27.39
C TYR A 559 -14.99 7.21 26.54
N GLU A 560 -16.10 7.76 26.06
CA GLU A 560 -16.13 8.97 25.23
C GLU A 560 -15.60 10.19 25.97
N ASP A 561 -15.92 10.33 27.25
CA ASP A 561 -15.45 11.44 28.08
C ASP A 561 -13.93 11.39 28.28
N VAL A 562 -13.37 10.18 28.41
CA VAL A 562 -11.92 9.96 28.49
C VAL A 562 -11.22 10.28 27.19
N MET A 563 -11.78 9.83 26.06
CA MET A 563 -11.13 9.93 24.75
C MET A 563 -11.23 11.33 24.15
N ASN A 564 -12.31 12.07 24.45
CA ASN A 564 -12.58 13.43 23.96
C ASN A 564 -12.16 14.51 24.97
N GLY A 565 -11.77 14.13 26.19
CA GLY A 565 -11.31 15.05 27.23
C GLY A 565 -10.01 15.75 26.87
N ASP A 566 -9.82 16.96 27.39
CA ASP A 566 -8.54 17.65 27.25
C ASP A 566 -7.43 16.95 28.05
N GLN A 567 -6.18 17.16 27.63
CA GLN A 567 -5.02 16.47 28.20
C GLN A 567 -4.83 16.72 29.70
N THR A 568 -5.19 17.90 30.19
CA THR A 568 -4.99 18.27 31.59
C THR A 568 -6.01 17.60 32.50
N SER A 569 -7.29 17.70 32.15
CA SER A 569 -8.39 17.06 32.93
C SER A 569 -8.26 15.54 32.92
N THR A 570 -7.87 14.96 31.80
CA THR A 570 -7.66 13.50 31.67
C THR A 570 -6.46 13.03 32.52
N ARG A 571 -5.38 13.80 32.60
CA ARG A 571 -4.24 13.48 33.49
C ARG A 571 -4.63 13.56 34.97
N GLU A 572 -5.44 14.55 35.36
CA GLU A 572 -5.95 14.65 36.72
C GLU A 572 -6.89 13.48 37.07
N LEU A 573 -7.73 13.05 36.14
CA LEU A 573 -8.58 11.88 36.27
C LEU A 573 -7.75 10.63 36.67
N PHE A 574 -6.65 10.37 35.93
CA PHE A 574 -5.82 9.18 36.16
C PHE A 574 -4.79 9.32 37.30
N LYS A 575 -4.82 10.39 38.08
CA LYS A 575 -4.16 10.46 39.38
C LYS A 575 -4.98 9.77 40.49
N ARG A 576 -6.27 9.54 40.25
CA ARG A 576 -7.16 8.91 41.23
C ARG A 576 -6.78 7.45 41.48
N PRO A 577 -7.05 6.93 42.69
CA PRO A 577 -6.65 5.58 43.10
C PRO A 577 -7.40 4.48 42.34
N LEU A 578 -8.64 4.74 41.90
CA LEU A 578 -9.47 3.78 41.18
C LEU A 578 -10.36 4.51 40.15
N VAL A 579 -10.28 4.12 38.91
CA VAL A 579 -11.10 4.67 37.82
C VAL A 579 -11.81 3.52 37.12
N TYR A 580 -13.14 3.57 37.06
CA TYR A 580 -13.96 2.67 36.24
C TYR A 580 -14.34 3.38 34.93
N ILE A 581 -14.06 2.77 33.81
CA ILE A 581 -14.38 3.27 32.45
C ILE A 581 -15.43 2.36 31.84
N PHE A 582 -16.60 2.93 31.51
CA PHE A 582 -17.66 2.20 30.79
C PHE A 582 -17.51 2.38 29.29
N HIS A 583 -17.43 1.26 28.57
CA HIS A 583 -17.29 1.20 27.12
C HIS A 583 -18.45 0.38 26.55
N GLU A 584 -19.30 1.01 25.73
CA GLU A 584 -20.61 0.46 25.37
C GLU A 584 -20.76 0.18 23.85
N THR A 585 -19.66 0.26 23.07
CA THR A 585 -19.68 0.20 21.60
C THR A 585 -20.36 -1.04 21.03
N ILE A 586 -20.21 -2.23 21.64
CA ILE A 586 -20.80 -3.47 21.13
C ILE A 586 -22.26 -3.53 21.51
N ASP A 587 -22.59 -3.24 22.76
CA ASP A 587 -23.99 -3.30 23.24
C ASP A 587 -24.87 -2.27 22.52
N GLU A 588 -24.42 -1.03 22.37
CA GLU A 588 -25.14 0.00 21.61
C GLU A 588 -25.46 -0.47 20.18
N ALA A 589 -24.53 -1.17 19.50
CA ALA A 589 -24.77 -1.73 18.18
C ALA A 589 -25.76 -2.91 18.20
N SER A 590 -25.86 -3.64 19.31
CA SER A 590 -26.78 -4.79 19.46
C SER A 590 -28.25 -4.37 19.46
N HIS A 591 -28.53 -3.11 19.79
CA HIS A 591 -29.88 -2.54 19.74
C HIS A 591 -30.31 -2.12 18.34
N SER A 592 -29.40 -2.17 17.35
CA SER A 592 -29.75 -1.90 15.95
C SER A 592 -30.51 -3.07 15.31
N GLN A 593 -31.22 -2.78 14.21
CA GLN A 593 -31.95 -3.82 13.48
C GLN A 593 -31.06 -4.66 12.56
N SER A 594 -29.76 -4.34 12.45
CA SER A 594 -28.82 -5.00 11.56
C SER A 594 -27.80 -5.84 12.33
N PRO A 595 -27.79 -7.16 12.15
CA PRO A 595 -26.75 -8.03 12.72
C PRO A 595 -25.32 -7.61 12.33
N PHE A 596 -25.17 -6.92 11.19
CA PHE A 596 -23.92 -6.43 10.65
C PHE A 596 -23.26 -5.37 11.55
N GLU A 597 -24.07 -4.54 12.21
CA GLU A 597 -23.56 -3.48 13.07
C GLU A 597 -22.83 -4.05 14.28
N VAL A 598 -23.31 -5.14 14.85
CA VAL A 598 -22.65 -5.81 15.99
C VAL A 598 -21.28 -6.36 15.60
N ILE A 599 -21.16 -6.97 14.40
CA ILE A 599 -19.90 -7.52 13.91
C ILE A 599 -18.88 -6.39 13.66
N SER A 600 -19.32 -5.31 13.05
CA SER A 600 -18.49 -4.12 12.83
C SER A 600 -18.10 -3.46 14.16
N ALA A 601 -19.02 -3.44 15.13
CA ALA A 601 -18.78 -2.91 16.48
C ALA A 601 -17.73 -3.73 17.23
N CYS A 602 -17.66 -5.05 17.05
CA CYS A 602 -16.58 -5.86 17.62
C CYS A 602 -15.19 -5.39 17.13
N ARG A 603 -15.02 -5.15 15.83
CA ARG A 603 -13.77 -4.62 15.27
C ARG A 603 -13.47 -3.23 15.85
N LYS A 604 -14.46 -2.34 15.83
CA LYS A 604 -14.33 -1.01 16.40
C LYS A 604 -13.95 -1.03 17.88
N ALA A 605 -14.55 -1.93 18.66
CA ALA A 605 -14.24 -2.09 20.08
C ALA A 605 -12.79 -2.56 20.29
N ILE A 606 -12.30 -3.54 19.51
CA ILE A 606 -10.91 -3.96 19.55
C ILE A 606 -9.96 -2.78 19.28
N ASP A 607 -10.27 -1.96 18.26
CA ASP A 607 -9.47 -0.78 17.92
C ASP A 607 -9.47 0.27 19.04
N GLN A 608 -10.64 0.58 19.55
CA GLN A 608 -10.84 1.56 20.63
C GLN A 608 -10.13 1.13 21.92
N LEU A 609 -10.31 -0.11 22.35
CA LEU A 609 -9.71 -0.65 23.56
C LEU A 609 -8.19 -0.74 23.45
N ALA A 610 -7.65 -1.15 22.29
CA ALA A 610 -6.22 -1.15 22.07
C ALA A 610 -5.61 0.26 22.14
N VAL A 611 -6.27 1.26 21.56
CA VAL A 611 -5.84 2.67 21.64
C VAL A 611 -5.95 3.20 23.09
N LEU A 612 -7.04 2.91 23.78
CA LEU A 612 -7.24 3.33 25.18
C LEU A 612 -6.15 2.75 26.09
N ILE A 613 -5.90 1.43 26.01
CA ILE A 613 -4.88 0.75 26.83
C ILE A 613 -3.49 1.36 26.57
N LYS A 614 -3.14 1.62 25.32
CA LYS A 614 -1.87 2.28 24.99
C LYS A 614 -1.77 3.69 25.56
N ARG A 615 -2.84 4.49 25.49
CA ARG A 615 -2.86 5.84 26.05
C ARG A 615 -2.76 5.82 27.58
N LEU A 616 -3.45 4.87 28.25
CA LEU A 616 -3.36 4.68 29.69
C LEU A 616 -1.90 4.46 30.13
N HIS A 617 -1.17 3.58 29.44
CA HIS A 617 0.22 3.31 29.76
C HIS A 617 1.17 4.44 29.33
N ALA A 618 1.11 4.88 28.09
CA ALA A 618 2.11 5.78 27.49
C ALA A 618 1.91 7.26 27.87
N SER A 619 0.65 7.71 27.98
CA SER A 619 0.33 9.14 28.15
C SER A 619 -0.13 9.51 29.55
N TRP A 620 -0.77 8.57 30.28
CA TRP A 620 -1.42 8.86 31.57
C TRP A 620 -0.79 8.12 32.75
N ASN A 621 0.32 7.42 32.54
CA ASN A 621 1.12 6.75 33.57
C ASN A 621 0.31 5.79 34.44
N VAL A 622 -0.56 5.01 33.79
CA VAL A 622 -1.32 3.94 34.45
C VAL A 622 -0.58 2.62 34.19
N THR A 623 -0.21 1.92 35.28
CA THR A 623 0.52 0.64 35.18
C THR A 623 -0.38 -0.58 35.28
N ASN A 624 -1.51 -0.46 35.99
CA ASN A 624 -2.48 -1.53 36.19
C ASN A 624 -3.79 -1.21 35.49
N VAL A 625 -4.05 -1.93 34.39
CA VAL A 625 -5.30 -1.86 33.64
C VAL A 625 -5.96 -3.23 33.66
N LEU A 626 -7.19 -3.28 34.13
CA LEU A 626 -8.07 -4.43 34.07
C LEU A 626 -9.13 -4.15 33.04
N LEU A 627 -9.36 -5.10 32.15
CA LEU A 627 -10.47 -5.07 31.21
C LEU A 627 -11.37 -6.26 31.49
N THR A 628 -12.66 -6.01 31.69
CA THR A 628 -13.67 -7.05 31.92
C THR A 628 -14.89 -6.77 31.04
N ALA A 629 -15.75 -7.78 30.92
CA ALA A 629 -17.08 -7.66 30.32
C ALA A 629 -18.15 -7.99 31.34
N ASP A 630 -19.30 -7.41 31.20
CA ASP A 630 -20.47 -7.77 31.95
C ASP A 630 -21.16 -9.02 31.39
N HIS A 631 -21.43 -9.05 30.07
CA HIS A 631 -21.98 -10.21 29.37
C HIS A 631 -21.45 -10.28 27.91
N GLY A 632 -21.93 -11.23 27.12
CA GLY A 632 -21.68 -11.36 25.70
C GLY A 632 -22.98 -11.24 24.91
N PHE A 633 -22.96 -11.75 23.67
CA PHE A 633 -24.13 -11.82 22.79
C PHE A 633 -24.07 -13.08 21.92
N LEU A 634 -25.17 -13.43 21.27
CA LEU A 634 -25.21 -14.53 20.32
C LEU A 634 -25.10 -14.04 18.89
N TYR A 635 -24.35 -14.76 18.06
CA TYR A 635 -24.39 -14.59 16.61
C TYR A 635 -25.66 -15.23 16.08
N ASN A 636 -26.66 -14.43 15.78
CA ASN A 636 -27.93 -14.91 15.23
C ASN A 636 -28.28 -14.10 13.97
N ASP A 637 -27.93 -14.65 12.81
CA ASP A 637 -28.29 -14.10 11.50
C ASP A 637 -29.53 -14.73 10.91
N MET A 638 -30.13 -15.75 11.59
CA MET A 638 -31.34 -16.39 11.18
C MET A 638 -32.57 -15.69 11.77
N LYS A 639 -33.49 -15.26 10.91
CA LYS A 639 -34.80 -14.80 11.36
C LYS A 639 -35.56 -16.00 11.94
N PHE A 640 -35.90 -15.92 13.23
CA PHE A 640 -36.80 -16.87 13.83
C PHE A 640 -38.19 -16.75 13.19
N GLU A 641 -38.73 -17.87 12.76
CA GLU A 641 -40.14 -17.94 12.31
C GLU A 641 -41.06 -18.11 13.51
N ASP A 642 -42.34 -17.77 13.36
CA ASP A 642 -43.31 -17.90 14.46
C ASP A 642 -43.46 -19.36 14.96
N LYS A 643 -43.14 -20.35 14.13
CA LYS A 643 -43.07 -21.77 14.51
C LYS A 643 -41.97 -22.10 15.52
N ASP A 644 -40.92 -21.25 15.61
CA ASP A 644 -39.78 -21.44 16.50
C ASP A 644 -40.04 -20.83 17.89
N LYS A 645 -41.18 -20.16 18.06
CA LYS A 645 -41.62 -19.62 19.36
C LYS A 645 -42.27 -20.70 20.22
N HIS A 646 -41.64 -21.04 21.31
CA HIS A 646 -42.24 -21.85 22.36
C HIS A 646 -42.93 -20.98 23.40
N SER A 647 -44.23 -21.22 23.66
CA SER A 647 -44.94 -20.56 24.74
C SER A 647 -44.67 -21.31 26.04
N ILE A 648 -44.06 -20.65 27.03
CA ILE A 648 -43.96 -21.16 28.40
C ILE A 648 -45.26 -20.83 29.10
N THR A 649 -45.96 -21.87 29.55
CA THR A 649 -47.28 -21.76 30.18
C THR A 649 -47.22 -21.49 31.71
N ASP A 650 -46.06 -21.54 32.32
CA ASP A 650 -45.91 -21.32 33.77
C ASP A 650 -45.51 -19.84 34.04
N ILE A 651 -46.32 -19.20 34.88
CA ILE A 651 -46.47 -17.72 34.93
C ILE A 651 -45.48 -17.04 35.88
N SER A 652 -44.58 -17.77 36.53
CA SER A 652 -43.76 -17.22 37.62
C SER A 652 -42.32 -16.84 37.20
N VAL A 653 -41.94 -16.96 35.91
CA VAL A 653 -40.61 -16.68 35.45
C VAL A 653 -40.62 -15.63 34.36
N GLU A 654 -39.91 -14.54 34.54
CA GLU A 654 -39.64 -13.56 33.48
C GLU A 654 -38.96 -14.28 32.33
N LYS A 655 -39.59 -14.26 31.13
CA LYS A 655 -39.11 -15.01 29.93
C LYS A 655 -37.93 -14.31 29.34
N LYS A 656 -36.72 -14.83 29.52
CA LYS A 656 -35.57 -14.48 28.70
C LYS A 656 -34.74 -15.72 28.40
N THR A 657 -34.23 -15.77 27.16
CA THR A 657 -33.43 -16.88 26.67
C THR A 657 -32.17 -17.02 27.49
N ASP A 658 -32.05 -18.13 28.19
CA ASP A 658 -30.83 -18.41 28.97
C ASP A 658 -29.65 -18.68 28.02
N THR A 659 -28.77 -17.76 28.00
CA THR A 659 -27.51 -17.91 27.26
C THR A 659 -26.35 -17.83 28.26
N ILE A 660 -25.53 -18.85 28.31
CA ILE A 660 -24.27 -18.81 29.03
C ILE A 660 -23.27 -18.04 28.21
N SER A 661 -22.92 -16.85 28.64
CA SER A 661 -21.78 -16.13 28.12
C SER A 661 -20.61 -16.22 29.08
N LEU A 662 -19.45 -16.62 28.57
CA LEU A 662 -18.19 -16.49 29.29
C LEU A 662 -17.69 -15.06 29.13
N THR A 663 -17.60 -14.31 30.22
CA THR A 663 -16.98 -13.00 30.22
C THR A 663 -15.47 -13.15 30.29
N ALA A 664 -14.76 -12.33 29.52
CA ALA A 664 -13.31 -12.30 29.53
C ALA A 664 -12.78 -11.15 30.38
N GLN A 665 -11.73 -11.42 31.11
CA GLN A 665 -10.99 -10.40 31.82
C GLN A 665 -9.57 -10.33 31.28
N LEU A 666 -9.15 -9.15 30.88
CA LEU A 666 -7.82 -8.88 30.36
C LEU A 666 -7.03 -8.03 31.34
N LYS A 667 -5.88 -8.54 31.78
CA LYS A 667 -4.93 -7.81 32.63
C LYS A 667 -3.75 -7.35 31.78
N SER A 668 -3.43 -6.06 31.81
CA SER A 668 -2.20 -5.54 31.21
C SER A 668 -1.31 -4.89 32.27
N ARG A 669 -0.07 -5.34 32.37
CA ARG A 669 0.96 -4.74 33.20
C ARG A 669 2.12 -4.29 32.34
N VAL A 670 2.55 -3.04 32.50
CA VAL A 670 3.86 -2.60 31.99
C VAL A 670 4.88 -2.93 33.06
N SER A 671 5.74 -3.92 32.79
CA SER A 671 6.90 -4.15 33.64
C SER A 671 7.95 -3.08 33.34
N SER A 672 8.14 -2.12 34.22
CA SER A 672 9.29 -1.24 34.26
C SER A 672 10.52 -2.03 34.76
N ASN A 673 11.06 -2.90 33.92
CA ASN A 673 12.38 -3.47 34.13
C ASN A 673 13.29 -3.13 32.97
N SER A 674 13.96 -1.97 33.09
CA SER A 674 15.23 -1.71 32.47
C SER A 674 16.30 -2.59 33.11
N HIS A 675 16.50 -3.80 32.64
CA HIS A 675 17.77 -4.49 32.74
C HIS A 675 17.98 -5.38 31.53
N SER A 676 18.94 -4.94 30.75
CA SER A 676 19.55 -5.69 29.67
C SER A 676 19.96 -7.09 30.11
N LYS A 677 19.45 -8.12 29.46
CA LYS A 677 20.23 -9.34 29.23
C LYS A 677 19.90 -9.89 27.84
N ARG A 678 20.92 -9.82 26.99
CA ARG A 678 21.03 -10.55 25.74
C ARG A 678 20.83 -12.04 26.01
N PHE A 679 19.99 -12.67 25.20
CA PHE A 679 20.17 -14.06 24.80
C PHE A 679 19.78 -14.19 23.33
N LEU A 680 20.75 -14.54 22.55
CA LEU A 680 20.72 -15.19 21.25
C LEU A 680 20.85 -16.70 21.50
N PRO A 681 20.54 -17.56 20.55
CA PRO A 681 19.97 -17.39 19.22
C PRO A 681 18.48 -17.65 19.13
#